data_efb14a80bc5f9e8f8eba715260835c79
#
_entry.id   efb14a80bc5f9e8f8eba715260835c79
#
_cell.length_a   1.000
_cell.length_b   1.000
_cell.length_c   1.000
_cell.angle_alpha   90.00
_cell.angle_beta   90.00
_cell.angle_gamma   90.00
#
_symmetry.space_group_name_H-M   'P 1'
#
loop_
_entity.id
_entity.type
_entity.pdbx_description
1 polymer ?
#
loop_
_entity_poly.entity_id
_entity_poly.type
_entity_poly.pdbx_seq_one_letter_code
_entity_poly.pdbx_strand_id
1 'polypeptide(L)'
;MSSKDASGSKGHGRGAAGLDDPLTEALVRTRRFFTRAEVSPDLRALHRSGGREADSFYRDRWSHDKVVRSTHGVNCTGSCSWKVYVKDGIITWESQQTDYPSVGPDSPEYEPRGCPRGAAFSWYTYSPTRVRYPYVRGVLLEMYREAKARTGDPVLAWAEIVNDPERSRRYKQARGKGGLVRATWDEASEIVAAAHVYTIKRFGPDRVAGFSPIPAMSMVSHASGARFVSLIGGSMLSFYDWYADLPVASPQVFGDQTDVPESGDWWDAGYLIMWGSNVPVTRTPDAHWMAEARYRGQKVVAVSPDYADNVKFADEWLAAQPGTDGALAMAMGHVTLKEFFVDRQVPYFTEYVKKYTDLPFLVRVEERGGTYVAGKFLTASDLEGEQDAEHADFKTVLLDSATGQPVVPSGSLGFRFGPEGAGRWNLDLGEVDPLLSAAGGPHASVEVSLPRFDAPDGSAGVLRRGVPVRRVGGHLVTTVYDLMLAQYGVARHGLPGTWPTGYDDASEPYTPAWQETITGVPAHKAERIGREFAANAEESRGRSMILMGAGTNHWFHSDTIYRAFLALTTLTGCQGVNGGGWAHYVGQEKCRPVTGWAQLAFGLDWSRPPRQMIQTAYWYLHSDQYRYDPFGADTLSATTGTGQLAGKTTADIIAQSARMGWMPSYPTFDRNPLTLADDAQESGKTVGDYVVEQLKSGDLRFACEDPDAEDNYPRVLTVWRANLLGSSAKGNEYFLKHLLGADSSLRATEAPPEARPKDVVWRDEAPEGKLDLLLSLDFRMTSTTIFSDVVLPAATWYEKHDLNTTDMHPFIHSFNPAIAPPWQTRTDWDAFQTIAES
;
A
#
# COMPACT_ATOMS: atom_id res chain seq x y z
N MET A 1 -34.91 32.30 -33.32
CA MET A 1 -34.98 32.59 -34.78
C MET A 1 -33.89 31.68 -35.37
N SER A 2 -34.13 30.80 -36.19
CA SER A 2 -35.07 30.32 -37.12
C SER A 2 -34.73 28.86 -37.45
N SER A 3 -35.69 28.03 -37.29
CA SER A 3 -35.81 26.68 -37.85
C SER A 3 -35.44 26.60 -39.35
N LYS A 4 -34.80 25.51 -39.75
CA LYS A 4 -35.14 24.82 -40.99
C LYS A 4 -34.70 23.36 -40.95
N ASP A 5 -35.66 22.51 -40.84
CA ASP A 5 -35.97 21.31 -41.58
C ASP A 5 -34.77 20.51 -42.14
N ALA A 6 -34.50 19.40 -41.55
CA ALA A 6 -33.87 18.25 -42.20
C ALA A 6 -34.95 17.23 -42.47
N SER A 7 -35.28 17.08 -43.74
CA SER A 7 -36.13 16.04 -44.26
C SER A 7 -35.63 14.63 -43.90
N GLY A 8 -36.53 13.86 -43.30
CA GLY A 8 -36.26 12.48 -42.93
C GLY A 8 -36.00 11.59 -44.14
N SER A 9 -34.93 10.87 -44.11
CA SER A 9 -34.85 9.58 -44.81
C SER A 9 -35.28 8.49 -43.82
N LYS A 10 -36.46 7.95 -44.01
CA LYS A 10 -36.90 6.71 -43.36
C LYS A 10 -36.00 5.58 -43.81
N GLY A 11 -34.96 5.36 -43.05
CA GLY A 11 -34.25 4.09 -43.10
C GLY A 11 -35.16 2.99 -42.59
N HIS A 12 -35.58 2.10 -43.48
CA HIS A 12 -36.27 0.89 -43.10
C HIS A 12 -35.32 0.04 -42.25
N GLY A 13 -35.49 0.11 -40.97
CA GLY A 13 -34.95 -0.86 -40.01
C GLY A 13 -35.65 -2.20 -40.26
N ARG A 14 -35.05 -3.05 -41.03
CA ARG A 14 -35.41 -4.48 -41.00
C ARG A 14 -34.82 -4.99 -39.67
N GLY A 15 -35.68 -5.14 -38.69
CA GLY A 15 -35.37 -5.95 -37.51
C GLY A 15 -34.82 -7.27 -37.98
N ALA A 16 -33.62 -7.62 -37.57
CA ALA A 16 -33.12 -8.99 -37.70
C ALA A 16 -34.00 -9.86 -36.80
N ALA A 17 -35.02 -10.49 -37.37
CA ALA A 17 -35.66 -11.64 -36.75
C ALA A 17 -34.53 -12.61 -36.43
N GLY A 18 -34.40 -13.00 -35.17
CA GLY A 18 -33.37 -13.96 -34.73
C GLY A 18 -33.51 -15.22 -35.61
N LEU A 19 -32.44 -15.52 -36.30
CA LEU A 19 -32.32 -16.78 -37.01
C LEU A 19 -31.96 -17.83 -35.95
N ASP A 20 -32.96 -18.51 -35.46
CA ASP A 20 -32.79 -19.58 -34.44
C ASP A 20 -32.08 -20.83 -34.96
N ASP A 21 -31.69 -20.82 -36.26
CA ASP A 21 -31.01 -21.95 -36.90
C ASP A 21 -29.55 -21.58 -37.24
N PRO A 22 -28.56 -22.26 -36.60
CA PRO A 22 -27.13 -22.05 -36.87
C PRO A 22 -26.71 -22.26 -38.34
N LEU A 23 -27.40 -23.11 -39.04
CA LEU A 23 -27.14 -23.39 -40.46
C LEU A 23 -27.58 -22.25 -41.37
N THR A 24 -28.74 -21.67 -41.10
CA THR A 24 -29.24 -20.49 -41.79
C THR A 24 -28.37 -19.27 -41.49
N GLU A 25 -27.90 -19.12 -40.27
CA GLU A 25 -26.97 -18.04 -39.90
C GLU A 25 -25.62 -18.21 -40.63
N ALA A 26 -25.07 -19.41 -40.66
CA ALA A 26 -23.84 -19.71 -41.39
C ALA A 26 -23.97 -19.47 -42.90
N LEU A 27 -25.10 -19.85 -43.50
CA LEU A 27 -25.39 -19.59 -44.91
C LEU A 27 -25.52 -18.09 -45.22
N VAL A 28 -26.18 -17.33 -44.35
CA VAL A 28 -26.28 -15.86 -44.49
C VAL A 28 -24.92 -15.19 -44.35
N ARG A 29 -24.11 -15.66 -43.41
CA ARG A 29 -22.72 -15.17 -43.24
C ARG A 29 -21.87 -15.50 -44.44
N THR A 30 -21.97 -16.72 -44.97
CA THR A 30 -21.21 -17.15 -46.15
C THR A 30 -21.61 -16.38 -47.42
N ARG A 31 -22.91 -16.10 -47.60
CA ARG A 31 -23.41 -15.30 -48.72
C ARG A 31 -22.86 -13.85 -48.70
N ARG A 32 -22.56 -13.30 -47.55
CA ARG A 32 -21.95 -11.97 -47.42
C ARG A 32 -20.50 -11.91 -47.90
N PHE A 33 -19.80 -13.03 -47.98
CA PHE A 33 -18.42 -13.12 -48.45
C PHE A 33 -18.30 -13.31 -49.95
N PHE A 34 -19.36 -13.81 -50.62
CA PHE A 34 -19.34 -14.04 -52.06
C PHE A 34 -20.02 -12.87 -52.78
N THR A 35 -19.21 -12.00 -53.37
CA THR A 35 -19.67 -10.93 -54.26
C THR A 35 -19.61 -11.40 -55.69
N ARG A 36 -20.62 -11.07 -56.46
CA ARG A 36 -20.62 -11.33 -57.91
C ARG A 36 -19.48 -10.54 -58.54
N ALA A 37 -18.58 -11.21 -59.18
CA ALA A 37 -17.48 -10.59 -59.93
C ALA A 37 -17.74 -10.78 -61.42
N GLU A 38 -17.67 -9.74 -62.20
CA GLU A 38 -17.68 -9.77 -63.64
C GLU A 38 -16.26 -9.65 -64.16
N VAL A 39 -15.88 -10.60 -64.96
CA VAL A 39 -14.54 -10.57 -65.58
C VAL A 39 -14.67 -9.83 -66.89
N SER A 40 -13.76 -8.90 -67.18
CA SER A 40 -13.71 -8.18 -68.43
C SER A 40 -13.55 -9.18 -69.64
N PRO A 41 -14.06 -8.84 -70.83
CA PRO A 41 -13.95 -9.72 -71.98
C PRO A 41 -12.51 -10.14 -72.35
N ASP A 42 -11.55 -9.31 -72.00
CA ASP A 42 -10.13 -9.58 -72.23
C ASP A 42 -9.45 -10.33 -71.06
N LEU A 43 -10.21 -10.75 -70.05
CA LEU A 43 -9.77 -11.45 -68.83
C LEU A 43 -8.70 -10.70 -67.98
N ARG A 44 -8.49 -9.38 -68.21
CA ARG A 44 -7.46 -8.63 -67.51
C ARG A 44 -7.96 -7.85 -66.30
N ALA A 45 -9.26 -7.66 -66.21
CA ALA A 45 -9.87 -6.92 -65.09
C ALA A 45 -11.03 -7.68 -64.46
N LEU A 46 -11.07 -7.67 -63.14
CA LEU A 46 -12.16 -8.24 -62.36
C LEU A 46 -13.00 -7.11 -61.81
N HIS A 47 -14.21 -6.93 -62.34
CA HIS A 47 -15.16 -5.93 -61.84
C HIS A 47 -16.04 -6.58 -60.77
N ARG A 48 -15.90 -6.11 -59.55
CA ARG A 48 -16.78 -6.47 -58.43
C ARG A 48 -17.95 -5.50 -58.40
N SER A 49 -19.15 -5.98 -58.68
CA SER A 49 -20.37 -5.23 -58.45
C SER A 49 -20.87 -5.45 -56.99
N GLY A 50 -21.32 -4.44 -56.34
CA GLY A 50 -21.86 -4.50 -54.98
C GLY A 50 -20.83 -4.27 -53.84
N GLY A 51 -19.75 -3.59 -54.12
CA GLY A 51 -18.59 -3.47 -53.25
C GLY A 51 -18.83 -2.86 -51.88
N ARG A 52 -19.94 -2.19 -51.60
CA ARG A 52 -20.21 -1.65 -50.29
C ARG A 52 -21.08 -2.52 -49.38
N GLU A 53 -21.70 -3.56 -49.89
CA GLU A 53 -22.45 -4.52 -49.06
C GLU A 53 -21.50 -5.37 -48.20
N ALA A 54 -20.30 -5.68 -48.66
CA ALA A 54 -19.27 -6.34 -47.86
C ALA A 54 -18.74 -5.43 -46.75
N ASP A 55 -18.70 -4.12 -46.99
CA ASP A 55 -18.34 -3.16 -45.97
C ASP A 55 -19.39 -3.01 -44.86
N SER A 56 -20.66 -3.39 -45.15
CA SER A 56 -21.70 -3.33 -44.10
C SER A 56 -21.39 -4.21 -42.91
N PHE A 57 -20.76 -5.40 -43.12
CA PHE A 57 -20.31 -6.23 -42.03
C PHE A 57 -19.37 -5.49 -41.06
N TYR A 58 -18.41 -4.74 -41.58
CA TYR A 58 -17.48 -3.99 -40.76
C TYR A 58 -18.13 -2.75 -40.16
N ARG A 59 -19.00 -2.07 -40.90
CA ARG A 59 -19.72 -0.89 -40.40
C ARG A 59 -20.74 -1.24 -39.35
N ASP A 60 -21.51 -2.31 -39.55
CA ASP A 60 -22.47 -2.80 -38.55
C ASP A 60 -21.81 -3.28 -37.29
N ARG A 61 -20.59 -3.83 -37.37
CA ARG A 61 -19.80 -4.24 -36.22
C ARG A 61 -19.43 -3.05 -35.33
N TRP A 62 -19.19 -1.89 -35.91
CA TRP A 62 -18.83 -0.66 -35.20
C TRP A 62 -20.03 0.26 -34.90
N SER A 63 -21.22 -0.13 -35.34
CA SER A 63 -22.45 0.62 -35.03
C SER A 63 -22.77 0.50 -33.52
N HIS A 64 -23.36 1.56 -32.99
CA HIS A 64 -23.77 1.62 -31.60
C HIS A 64 -25.09 2.38 -31.47
N ASP A 65 -25.85 2.06 -30.44
CA ASP A 65 -27.10 2.76 -30.10
C ASP A 65 -26.84 3.90 -29.14
N LYS A 66 -25.84 3.73 -28.27
CA LYS A 66 -25.39 4.76 -27.35
C LYS A 66 -23.90 4.66 -27.03
N VAL A 67 -23.35 5.77 -26.59
CA VAL A 67 -22.00 5.87 -26.02
C VAL A 67 -22.13 6.43 -24.62
N VAL A 68 -21.51 5.77 -23.66
CA VAL A 68 -21.53 6.20 -22.26
C VAL A 68 -20.11 6.51 -21.83
N ARG A 69 -19.90 7.66 -21.22
CA ARG A 69 -18.63 7.97 -20.54
C ARG A 69 -18.59 7.22 -19.22
N SER A 70 -17.56 6.43 -19.01
CA SER A 70 -17.34 5.68 -17.79
C SER A 70 -15.86 5.50 -17.50
N THR A 71 -15.52 4.79 -16.45
CA THR A 71 -14.16 4.44 -16.07
C THR A 71 -14.10 3.01 -15.57
N HIS A 72 -12.92 2.52 -15.24
CA HIS A 72 -12.73 1.24 -14.57
C HIS A 72 -11.87 1.42 -13.31
N GLY A 73 -12.18 0.65 -12.27
CA GLY A 73 -11.50 0.70 -10.98
C GLY A 73 -10.45 -0.39 -10.89
N VAL A 74 -9.24 -0.08 -11.33
CA VAL A 74 -8.09 -0.99 -11.21
C VAL A 74 -6.90 -0.22 -10.67
N ASN A 75 -6.09 -0.89 -9.88
CA ASN A 75 -4.88 -0.28 -9.33
C ASN A 75 -3.86 -0.03 -10.44
N CYS A 76 -3.92 1.17 -11.01
CA CYS A 76 -2.96 1.67 -11.99
C CYS A 76 -2.88 3.19 -11.85
N THR A 77 -2.16 3.86 -12.73
CA THR A 77 -2.07 5.32 -12.68
C THR A 77 -3.38 6.02 -12.79
N GLY A 78 -4.34 5.37 -13.45
CA GLY A 78 -4.96 6.32 -13.93
C GLY A 78 -6.36 6.65 -13.91
N SER A 79 -7.27 6.00 -13.37
CA SER A 79 -8.64 6.47 -13.53
C SER A 79 -8.90 6.94 -14.96
N CYS A 80 -8.58 6.13 -15.97
CA CYS A 80 -8.78 6.52 -17.36
C CYS A 80 -10.27 6.68 -17.63
N SER A 81 -10.66 7.71 -18.38
CA SER A 81 -12.03 7.88 -18.83
C SER A 81 -12.24 7.26 -20.20
N TRP A 82 -13.32 6.51 -20.34
CA TRP A 82 -13.61 5.73 -21.53
C TRP A 82 -14.96 6.11 -22.14
N LYS A 83 -15.02 6.08 -23.47
CA LYS A 83 -16.26 6.02 -24.24
C LYS A 83 -16.61 4.54 -24.41
N VAL A 84 -17.65 4.11 -23.74
CA VAL A 84 -18.14 2.72 -23.78
C VAL A 84 -19.29 2.65 -24.78
N TYR A 85 -19.09 1.86 -25.82
CA TYR A 85 -20.03 1.73 -26.94
C TYR A 85 -20.95 0.54 -26.71
N VAL A 86 -22.24 0.79 -26.82
CA VAL A 86 -23.29 -0.23 -26.58
C VAL A 86 -24.14 -0.36 -27.83
N LYS A 87 -24.44 -1.59 -28.21
CA LYS A 87 -25.40 -1.93 -29.25
C LYS A 87 -26.33 -3.03 -28.76
N ASP A 88 -27.62 -2.80 -28.87
CA ASP A 88 -28.66 -3.79 -28.47
C ASP A 88 -28.45 -4.28 -27.01
N GLY A 89 -28.05 -3.40 -26.11
CA GLY A 89 -27.79 -3.72 -24.71
C GLY A 89 -26.46 -4.46 -24.44
N ILE A 90 -25.61 -4.63 -25.44
CA ILE A 90 -24.32 -5.30 -25.34
C ILE A 90 -23.20 -4.29 -25.53
N ILE A 91 -22.21 -4.28 -24.65
CA ILE A 91 -20.99 -3.50 -24.81
C ILE A 91 -20.18 -4.12 -25.94
N THR A 92 -19.91 -3.34 -26.99
CA THR A 92 -19.20 -3.82 -28.17
C THR A 92 -17.72 -3.50 -28.14
N TRP A 93 -17.36 -2.35 -27.59
CA TRP A 93 -15.95 -1.95 -27.39
C TRP A 93 -15.87 -0.68 -26.55
N GLU A 94 -14.67 -0.27 -26.20
CA GLU A 94 -14.36 1.00 -25.56
C GLU A 94 -13.24 1.74 -26.28
N SER A 95 -13.30 3.07 -26.28
CA SER A 95 -12.23 3.95 -26.73
C SER A 95 -11.97 5.03 -25.68
N GLN A 96 -10.77 5.57 -25.71
CA GLN A 96 -10.40 6.57 -24.74
C GLN A 96 -11.19 7.87 -24.93
N GLN A 97 -11.59 8.48 -23.83
CA GLN A 97 -12.10 9.84 -23.79
C GLN A 97 -10.91 10.82 -23.78
N THR A 98 -10.92 11.81 -24.65
CA THR A 98 -9.79 12.73 -24.86
C THR A 98 -10.12 14.21 -24.60
N ASP A 99 -11.38 14.54 -24.30
CA ASP A 99 -11.82 15.89 -24.01
C ASP A 99 -11.75 16.25 -22.54
N TYR A 100 -10.52 16.32 -22.02
CA TYR A 100 -10.27 16.77 -20.65
C TYR A 100 -10.15 18.30 -20.60
N PRO A 101 -10.53 18.93 -19.46
CA PRO A 101 -10.25 20.34 -19.25
C PRO A 101 -8.74 20.58 -19.24
N SER A 102 -8.31 21.69 -19.83
CA SER A 102 -6.92 22.12 -19.76
C SER A 102 -6.52 22.45 -18.32
N VAL A 103 -5.29 22.09 -17.97
CA VAL A 103 -4.68 22.42 -16.65
C VAL A 103 -3.83 23.69 -16.70
N GLY A 104 -3.72 24.33 -17.87
CA GLY A 104 -3.01 25.59 -18.06
C GLY A 104 -1.97 25.55 -19.18
N PRO A 105 -1.36 26.66 -19.50
CA PRO A 105 -0.43 26.77 -20.64
C PRO A 105 0.98 26.26 -20.36
N ASP A 106 1.33 26.08 -19.08
CA ASP A 106 2.70 25.84 -18.65
C ASP A 106 3.10 24.37 -18.63
N SER A 107 2.12 23.47 -18.83
CA SER A 107 2.36 22.02 -18.88
C SER A 107 1.57 21.39 -20.03
N PRO A 108 2.01 20.23 -20.54
CA PRO A 108 1.20 19.46 -21.48
C PRO A 108 -0.16 19.10 -20.87
N GLU A 109 -1.15 18.90 -21.74
CA GLU A 109 -2.47 18.45 -21.31
C GLU A 109 -2.38 17.07 -20.66
N TYR A 110 -3.14 16.86 -19.59
CA TYR A 110 -3.15 15.60 -18.88
C TYR A 110 -3.67 14.43 -19.72
N GLU A 111 -4.44 14.68 -20.76
CA GLU A 111 -4.95 13.64 -21.66
C GLU A 111 -4.70 12.23 -21.10
N PRO A 112 -5.41 11.76 -20.06
CA PRO A 112 -5.15 10.44 -19.49
C PRO A 112 -5.33 9.40 -20.58
N ARG A 113 -4.22 9.02 -21.17
CA ARG A 113 -4.15 8.09 -22.28
C ARG A 113 -4.37 6.71 -21.75
N GLY A 114 -5.45 6.06 -22.17
CA GLY A 114 -5.69 4.67 -21.84
C GLY A 114 -4.56 3.76 -22.31
N CYS A 115 -4.63 2.53 -21.89
CA CYS A 115 -3.70 1.49 -22.32
C CYS A 115 -4.48 0.34 -22.98
N PRO A 116 -3.82 -0.58 -23.69
CA PRO A 116 -4.48 -1.74 -24.31
C PRO A 116 -5.26 -2.60 -23.32
N ARG A 117 -4.80 -2.70 -22.06
CA ARG A 117 -5.54 -3.40 -21.01
C ARG A 117 -6.86 -2.69 -20.71
N GLY A 118 -6.84 -1.37 -20.52
CA GLY A 118 -8.03 -0.56 -20.27
C GLY A 118 -9.04 -0.63 -21.41
N ALA A 119 -8.56 -0.66 -22.67
CA ALA A 119 -9.40 -0.79 -23.85
C ALA A 119 -10.06 -2.17 -24.04
N ALA A 120 -9.85 -3.10 -23.11
CA ALA A 120 -10.38 -4.47 -23.16
C ALA A 120 -11.16 -4.85 -21.90
N PHE A 121 -11.52 -3.90 -21.04
CA PHE A 121 -12.20 -4.23 -19.78
C PHE A 121 -13.64 -4.72 -19.95
N SER A 122 -14.30 -4.40 -21.05
CA SER A 122 -15.60 -4.97 -21.40
C SER A 122 -15.58 -6.49 -21.52
N TRP A 123 -14.42 -7.10 -21.81
CA TRP A 123 -14.28 -8.55 -21.86
C TRP A 123 -14.51 -9.21 -20.50
N TYR A 124 -14.26 -8.54 -19.40
CA TYR A 124 -14.57 -9.06 -18.08
C TYR A 124 -16.07 -9.21 -17.84
N THR A 125 -16.89 -8.34 -18.44
CA THR A 125 -18.34 -8.45 -18.38
C THR A 125 -18.83 -9.79 -18.96
N TYR A 126 -18.23 -10.21 -20.07
CA TYR A 126 -18.66 -11.39 -20.82
C TYR A 126 -17.73 -12.60 -20.68
N SER A 127 -16.75 -12.52 -19.80
CA SER A 127 -15.77 -13.59 -19.56
C SER A 127 -16.47 -14.90 -19.15
N PRO A 128 -15.97 -16.06 -19.59
CA PRO A 128 -16.45 -17.35 -19.09
C PRO A 128 -16.23 -17.54 -17.58
N THR A 129 -15.28 -16.82 -16.99
CA THR A 129 -15.04 -16.84 -15.53
C THR A 129 -15.94 -15.88 -14.76
N ARG A 130 -16.86 -15.18 -15.43
CA ARG A 130 -17.81 -14.26 -14.78
C ARG A 130 -18.67 -14.98 -13.76
N VAL A 131 -18.71 -14.45 -12.53
CA VAL A 131 -19.66 -14.86 -11.50
C VAL A 131 -21.02 -14.25 -11.84
N ARG A 132 -21.98 -15.10 -12.19
CA ARG A 132 -23.30 -14.68 -12.69
C ARG A 132 -24.42 -14.83 -11.67
N TYR A 133 -24.23 -15.74 -10.74
CA TYR A 133 -25.22 -16.16 -9.73
C TYR A 133 -24.54 -16.29 -8.38
N PRO A 134 -25.27 -16.25 -7.27
CA PRO A 134 -24.74 -16.67 -5.98
C PRO A 134 -24.33 -18.14 -6.00
N TYR A 135 -23.19 -18.44 -5.42
CA TYR A 135 -22.72 -19.81 -5.24
C TYR A 135 -22.41 -20.07 -3.78
N VAL A 136 -22.72 -21.27 -3.34
CA VAL A 136 -22.37 -21.78 -2.01
C VAL A 136 -21.63 -23.10 -2.19
N ARG A 137 -20.67 -23.38 -1.33
CA ARG A 137 -19.98 -24.67 -1.32
C ARG A 137 -21.01 -25.79 -1.08
N GLY A 138 -21.10 -26.73 -2.02
CA GLY A 138 -22.16 -27.75 -2.02
C GLY A 138 -22.27 -28.54 -0.73
N VAL A 139 -21.11 -28.96 -0.18
CA VAL A 139 -21.05 -29.69 1.09
C VAL A 139 -21.64 -28.87 2.25
N LEU A 140 -21.32 -27.57 2.31
CA LEU A 140 -21.87 -26.67 3.32
C LEU A 140 -23.37 -26.46 3.11
N LEU A 141 -23.80 -26.27 1.87
CA LEU A 141 -25.20 -26.03 1.54
C LEU A 141 -26.10 -27.21 1.91
N GLU A 142 -25.64 -28.42 1.65
CA GLU A 142 -26.35 -29.66 2.04
C GLU A 142 -26.50 -29.73 3.55
N MET A 143 -25.41 -29.58 4.30
CA MET A 143 -25.43 -29.60 5.76
C MET A 143 -26.30 -28.48 6.34
N TYR A 144 -26.29 -27.29 5.74
CA TYR A 144 -27.10 -26.16 6.19
C TYR A 144 -28.58 -26.42 5.98
N ARG A 145 -28.99 -26.94 4.81
CA ARG A 145 -30.39 -27.29 4.52
C ARG A 145 -30.91 -28.36 5.47
N GLU A 146 -30.10 -29.38 5.72
CA GLU A 146 -30.46 -30.44 6.68
C GLU A 146 -30.60 -29.92 8.11
N ALA A 147 -29.64 -29.09 8.59
CA ALA A 147 -29.67 -28.50 9.91
C ALA A 147 -30.88 -27.54 10.07
N LYS A 148 -31.14 -26.72 9.07
CA LYS A 148 -32.29 -25.79 9.07
C LYS A 148 -33.61 -26.52 9.05
N ALA A 149 -33.73 -27.62 8.32
CA ALA A 149 -34.94 -28.44 8.33
C ALA A 149 -35.24 -29.06 9.72
N ARG A 150 -34.19 -29.30 10.54
CA ARG A 150 -34.34 -29.80 11.91
C ARG A 150 -34.61 -28.70 12.92
N THR A 151 -33.88 -27.61 12.85
CA THR A 151 -33.91 -26.54 13.85
C THR A 151 -35.01 -25.52 13.62
N GLY A 152 -35.37 -25.30 12.37
CA GLY A 152 -36.29 -24.22 11.95
C GLY A 152 -35.73 -22.82 12.08
N ASP A 153 -34.47 -22.67 12.55
CA ASP A 153 -33.77 -21.40 12.78
C ASP A 153 -32.44 -21.38 12.05
N PRO A 154 -32.17 -20.32 11.23
CA PRO A 154 -30.94 -20.18 10.50
C PRO A 154 -29.67 -20.12 11.37
N VAL A 155 -29.73 -19.43 12.51
CA VAL A 155 -28.60 -19.27 13.42
C VAL A 155 -28.28 -20.56 14.14
N LEU A 156 -29.30 -21.29 14.59
CA LEU A 156 -29.11 -22.61 15.19
C LEU A 156 -28.59 -23.63 14.18
N ALA A 157 -29.07 -23.56 12.94
CA ALA A 157 -28.55 -24.42 11.87
C ALA A 157 -27.07 -24.19 11.60
N TRP A 158 -26.62 -22.94 11.55
CA TRP A 158 -25.22 -22.58 11.45
C TRP A 158 -24.39 -23.07 12.64
N ALA A 159 -24.90 -22.82 13.86
CA ALA A 159 -24.27 -23.24 15.10
C ALA A 159 -24.04 -24.76 15.16
N GLU A 160 -25.01 -25.55 14.68
CA GLU A 160 -24.90 -27.01 14.63
C GLU A 160 -23.79 -27.51 13.72
N ILE A 161 -23.48 -26.74 12.64
CA ILE A 161 -22.42 -27.12 11.70
C ILE A 161 -21.04 -26.77 12.26
N VAL A 162 -20.90 -25.55 12.76
CA VAL A 162 -19.58 -25.06 13.15
C VAL A 162 -19.11 -25.59 14.53
N ASN A 163 -20.04 -25.97 15.41
CA ASN A 163 -19.72 -26.56 16.70
C ASN A 163 -19.49 -28.07 16.63
N ASP A 164 -19.80 -28.72 15.53
CA ASP A 164 -19.45 -30.11 15.28
C ASP A 164 -18.11 -30.18 14.57
N PRO A 165 -17.04 -30.72 15.21
CA PRO A 165 -15.70 -30.74 14.64
C PRO A 165 -15.60 -31.52 13.32
N GLU A 166 -16.39 -32.57 13.14
CA GLU A 166 -16.40 -33.37 11.92
C GLU A 166 -17.07 -32.62 10.77
N ARG A 167 -18.26 -32.05 11.00
CA ARG A 167 -18.96 -31.22 10.02
C ARG A 167 -18.15 -30.00 9.63
N SER A 168 -17.60 -29.30 10.61
CA SER A 168 -16.76 -28.12 10.39
C SER A 168 -15.53 -28.47 9.52
N ARG A 169 -14.81 -29.53 9.86
CA ARG A 169 -13.66 -30.02 9.07
C ARG A 169 -14.08 -30.40 7.67
N ARG A 170 -15.20 -31.07 7.48
CA ARG A 170 -15.67 -31.62 6.19
C ARG A 170 -15.83 -30.51 5.15
N TYR A 171 -16.48 -29.39 5.45
CA TYR A 171 -16.63 -28.33 4.44
C TYR A 171 -15.36 -27.47 4.30
N LYS A 172 -14.60 -27.26 5.38
CA LYS A 172 -13.34 -26.51 5.33
C LYS A 172 -12.30 -27.22 4.44
N GLN A 173 -12.17 -28.53 4.55
CA GLN A 173 -11.30 -29.33 3.69
C GLN A 173 -11.72 -29.37 2.20
N ALA A 174 -12.96 -29.02 1.90
CA ALA A 174 -13.42 -28.88 0.52
C ALA A 174 -13.07 -27.53 -0.11
N ARG A 175 -12.57 -26.56 0.68
CA ARG A 175 -12.10 -25.27 0.18
C ARG A 175 -10.97 -25.49 -0.82
N GLY A 176 -11.02 -24.78 -1.96
CA GLY A 176 -10.03 -24.91 -3.03
C GLY A 176 -10.25 -26.07 -3.99
N LYS A 177 -11.12 -27.03 -3.69
CA LYS A 177 -11.37 -28.25 -4.52
C LYS A 177 -12.53 -28.12 -5.51
N GLY A 178 -13.12 -26.92 -5.65
CA GLY A 178 -14.33 -26.72 -6.44
C GLY A 178 -15.59 -27.10 -5.66
N GLY A 179 -16.63 -27.59 -6.36
CA GLY A 179 -17.87 -28.01 -5.72
C GLY A 179 -18.78 -26.85 -5.28
N LEU A 180 -18.58 -25.66 -5.84
CA LEU A 180 -19.51 -24.54 -5.68
C LEU A 180 -20.78 -24.83 -6.49
N VAL A 181 -21.95 -24.72 -5.87
CA VAL A 181 -23.26 -24.91 -6.48
C VAL A 181 -24.05 -23.61 -6.46
N ARG A 182 -24.88 -23.42 -7.47
CA ARG A 182 -25.75 -22.26 -7.56
C ARG A 182 -26.80 -22.27 -6.45
N ALA A 183 -26.92 -21.14 -5.77
CA ALA A 183 -27.97 -20.86 -4.76
C ALA A 183 -28.82 -19.66 -5.19
N THR A 184 -29.88 -19.37 -4.46
CA THR A 184 -30.60 -18.11 -4.55
C THR A 184 -29.91 -17.03 -3.75
N TRP A 185 -30.21 -15.75 -4.00
CA TRP A 185 -29.77 -14.68 -3.14
C TRP A 185 -30.25 -14.85 -1.71
N ASP A 186 -31.52 -15.17 -1.53
CA ASP A 186 -32.13 -15.35 -0.20
C ASP A 186 -31.42 -16.44 0.60
N GLU A 187 -31.12 -17.58 -0.02
CA GLU A 187 -30.43 -18.68 0.63
C GLU A 187 -28.96 -18.34 0.97
N ALA A 188 -28.25 -17.71 0.03
CA ALA A 188 -26.87 -17.34 0.24
C ALA A 188 -26.72 -16.22 1.30
N SER A 189 -27.59 -15.19 1.25
CA SER A 189 -27.55 -14.10 2.22
C SER A 189 -28.02 -14.56 3.62
N GLU A 190 -28.96 -15.48 3.72
CA GLU A 190 -29.36 -16.07 4.99
C GLU A 190 -28.22 -16.83 5.66
N ILE A 191 -27.45 -17.65 4.91
CA ILE A 191 -26.27 -18.34 5.46
C ILE A 191 -25.25 -17.33 5.98
N VAL A 192 -24.98 -16.28 5.20
CA VAL A 192 -24.05 -15.22 5.58
C VAL A 192 -24.53 -14.49 6.84
N ALA A 193 -25.81 -14.10 6.88
CA ALA A 193 -26.39 -13.41 8.04
C ALA A 193 -26.37 -14.31 9.29
N ALA A 194 -26.70 -15.59 9.17
CA ALA A 194 -26.66 -16.55 10.27
C ALA A 194 -25.26 -16.68 10.85
N ALA A 195 -24.23 -16.76 10.00
CA ALA A 195 -22.84 -16.82 10.45
C ALA A 195 -22.40 -15.54 11.20
N HIS A 196 -22.81 -14.37 10.72
CA HIS A 196 -22.55 -13.09 11.39
C HIS A 196 -23.23 -13.02 12.76
N VAL A 197 -24.54 -13.27 12.80
CA VAL A 197 -25.32 -13.20 14.04
C VAL A 197 -24.80 -14.20 15.08
N TYR A 198 -24.52 -15.43 14.68
CA TYR A 198 -23.93 -16.43 15.56
C TYR A 198 -22.59 -15.96 16.14
N THR A 199 -21.68 -15.50 15.27
CA THR A 199 -20.34 -15.05 15.67
C THR A 199 -20.42 -13.86 16.64
N ILE A 200 -21.23 -12.85 16.31
CA ILE A 200 -21.40 -11.66 17.15
C ILE A 200 -21.94 -12.01 18.54
N LYS A 201 -22.97 -12.86 18.59
CA LYS A 201 -23.60 -13.26 19.87
C LYS A 201 -22.71 -14.14 20.74
N ARG A 202 -22.02 -15.11 20.11
CA ARG A 202 -21.25 -16.11 20.86
C ARG A 202 -19.84 -15.62 21.18
N PHE A 203 -19.15 -15.00 20.24
CA PHE A 203 -17.72 -14.69 20.36
C PHE A 203 -17.44 -13.19 20.41
N GLY A 204 -18.26 -12.38 19.75
CA GLY A 204 -18.13 -10.94 19.66
C GLY A 204 -17.98 -10.43 18.23
N PRO A 205 -18.35 -9.15 18.00
CA PRO A 205 -18.30 -8.55 16.66
C PRO A 205 -16.87 -8.40 16.11
N ASP A 206 -15.86 -8.29 16.95
CA ASP A 206 -14.45 -8.15 16.57
C ASP A 206 -13.81 -9.44 16.08
N ARG A 207 -14.56 -10.56 16.04
CA ARG A 207 -14.20 -11.81 15.34
C ARG A 207 -14.75 -11.84 13.90
N VAL A 208 -15.40 -10.77 13.47
CA VAL A 208 -15.82 -10.56 12.09
C VAL A 208 -14.84 -9.57 11.45
N ALA A 209 -14.22 -9.98 10.34
CA ALA A 209 -13.28 -9.14 9.61
C ALA A 209 -13.75 -8.87 8.18
N GLY A 210 -13.43 -7.70 7.67
CA GLY A 210 -13.65 -7.31 6.28
C GLY A 210 -12.38 -6.83 5.62
N PHE A 211 -12.18 -7.18 4.35
CA PHE A 211 -11.07 -6.73 3.55
C PHE A 211 -11.50 -6.31 2.14
N SER A 212 -11.05 -5.13 1.72
CA SER A 212 -11.17 -4.62 0.37
C SER A 212 -9.94 -3.79 0.01
N PRO A 213 -9.47 -3.86 -1.24
CA PRO A 213 -8.29 -3.09 -1.65
C PRO A 213 -8.64 -1.61 -1.82
N ILE A 214 -7.67 -0.88 -2.25
CA ILE A 214 -7.60 0.58 -2.44
C ILE A 214 -8.97 1.23 -2.69
N PRO A 215 -9.44 2.12 -1.80
CA PRO A 215 -10.76 2.73 -1.91
C PRO A 215 -10.90 3.64 -3.12
N ALA A 216 -9.85 4.34 -3.51
CA ALA A 216 -9.85 5.29 -4.61
C ALA A 216 -10.23 4.67 -5.98
N MET A 217 -10.04 3.36 -6.14
CA MET A 217 -10.40 2.64 -7.38
C MET A 217 -11.90 2.57 -7.63
N SER A 218 -12.72 2.49 -6.60
CA SER A 218 -14.19 2.59 -6.65
C SER A 218 -14.71 2.87 -5.24
N MET A 219 -14.90 4.14 -4.96
CA MET A 219 -15.09 4.66 -3.60
C MET A 219 -16.38 4.16 -2.94
N VAL A 220 -17.48 4.14 -3.68
CA VAL A 220 -18.79 3.70 -3.16
C VAL A 220 -18.81 2.20 -2.91
N SER A 221 -18.23 1.42 -3.82
CA SER A 221 -18.13 -0.03 -3.66
C SER A 221 -17.25 -0.42 -2.47
N HIS A 222 -16.16 0.30 -2.22
CA HIS A 222 -15.38 0.10 -1.00
C HIS A 222 -16.18 0.47 0.25
N ALA A 223 -16.80 1.66 0.22
CA ALA A 223 -17.53 2.19 1.35
C ALA A 223 -18.71 1.31 1.76
N SER A 224 -19.38 0.63 0.84
CA SER A 224 -20.53 -0.23 1.14
C SER A 224 -20.19 -1.34 2.14
N GLY A 225 -19.14 -2.09 1.87
CA GLY A 225 -18.68 -3.16 2.76
C GLY A 225 -17.99 -2.63 4.02
N ALA A 226 -17.17 -1.59 3.90
CA ALA A 226 -16.52 -0.98 5.04
C ALA A 226 -17.54 -0.42 6.05
N ARG A 227 -18.62 0.21 5.57
CA ARG A 227 -19.73 0.69 6.39
C ARG A 227 -20.47 -0.46 7.06
N PHE A 228 -20.81 -1.50 6.31
CA PHE A 228 -21.46 -2.69 6.86
C PHE A 228 -20.66 -3.29 8.01
N VAL A 229 -19.36 -3.58 7.77
CA VAL A 229 -18.47 -4.17 8.78
C VAL A 229 -18.34 -3.25 10.01
N SER A 230 -18.18 -1.93 9.80
CA SER A 230 -18.05 -0.96 10.89
C SER A 230 -19.33 -0.87 11.75
N LEU A 231 -20.52 -0.87 11.11
CA LEU A 231 -21.80 -0.75 11.81
C LEU A 231 -22.15 -1.98 12.65
N ILE A 232 -21.75 -3.18 12.20
CA ILE A 232 -21.94 -4.42 13.00
C ILE A 232 -20.85 -4.59 14.07
N GLY A 233 -19.90 -3.65 14.20
CA GLY A 233 -18.80 -3.72 15.14
C GLY A 233 -17.65 -4.65 14.73
N GLY A 234 -17.57 -5.05 13.48
CA GLY A 234 -16.50 -5.85 12.92
C GLY A 234 -15.20 -5.05 12.70
N SER A 235 -14.16 -5.74 12.32
CA SER A 235 -12.83 -5.17 12.12
C SER A 235 -12.52 -5.00 10.63
N MET A 236 -12.22 -3.77 10.20
CA MET A 236 -11.71 -3.50 8.86
C MET A 236 -10.19 -3.68 8.82
N LEU A 237 -9.73 -4.53 7.91
CA LEU A 237 -8.32 -4.73 7.69
C LEU A 237 -7.82 -3.69 6.67
N SER A 238 -6.75 -2.99 7.04
CA SER A 238 -6.12 -2.00 6.19
C SER A 238 -5.56 -2.64 4.93
N PHE A 239 -5.73 -1.98 3.79
CA PHE A 239 -5.11 -2.41 2.54
C PHE A 239 -3.70 -1.81 2.35
N TYR A 240 -3.33 -0.78 3.13
CA TYR A 240 -2.08 -0.04 2.96
C TYR A 240 -0.81 -0.88 3.13
N ASP A 241 -0.90 -2.01 3.77
CA ASP A 241 0.17 -2.99 3.93
C ASP A 241 -0.07 -4.28 3.15
N TRP A 242 -0.93 -4.23 2.13
CA TRP A 242 -1.34 -5.40 1.34
C TRP A 242 -0.18 -6.17 0.74
N TYR A 243 0.63 -5.48 -0.06
CA TYR A 243 1.73 -6.11 -0.80
C TYR A 243 3.10 -5.86 -0.18
N ALA A 244 3.18 -5.11 0.90
CA ALA A 244 4.39 -4.44 1.33
C ALA A 244 4.98 -3.52 0.22
N ASP A 245 4.14 -3.06 -0.70
CA ASP A 245 4.51 -2.15 -1.79
C ASP A 245 4.26 -0.68 -1.44
N LEU A 246 3.77 -0.41 -0.24
CA LEU A 246 3.73 0.93 0.32
C LEU A 246 5.04 1.24 1.04
N PRO A 247 5.55 2.46 0.91
CA PRO A 247 6.85 2.82 1.46
C PRO A 247 6.79 2.84 2.99
N VAL A 248 7.40 1.88 3.60
CA VAL A 248 7.41 1.72 5.07
C VAL A 248 8.13 2.86 5.80
N ALA A 249 9.10 3.51 5.14
CA ALA A 249 9.83 4.64 5.71
C ALA A 249 9.08 5.99 5.58
N SER A 250 8.17 6.15 4.63
CA SER A 250 7.46 7.42 4.43
C SER A 250 6.69 7.89 5.67
N PRO A 251 5.89 7.04 6.36
CA PRO A 251 5.23 7.45 7.60
C PRO A 251 6.20 7.88 8.69
N GLN A 252 7.36 7.26 8.74
CA GLN A 252 8.38 7.55 9.75
C GLN A 252 9.12 8.87 9.49
N VAL A 253 9.20 9.29 8.23
CA VAL A 253 9.92 10.50 7.80
C VAL A 253 8.97 11.68 7.61
N PHE A 254 7.84 11.47 6.95
CA PHE A 254 6.91 12.53 6.58
C PHE A 254 5.61 12.54 7.39
N GLY A 255 5.33 11.48 8.17
CA GLY A 255 4.04 11.32 8.85
C GLY A 255 2.88 10.97 7.92
N ASP A 256 3.13 10.72 6.64
CA ASP A 256 2.16 10.29 5.65
C ASP A 256 2.70 9.07 4.90
N GLN A 257 1.83 8.09 4.67
CA GLN A 257 2.21 6.84 4.02
C GLN A 257 2.45 7.00 2.52
N THR A 258 1.72 7.91 1.89
CA THR A 258 1.81 8.14 0.46
C THR A 258 2.10 9.61 0.18
N ASP A 259 3.31 9.88 -0.19
CA ASP A 259 3.73 11.18 -0.71
C ASP A 259 3.94 11.04 -2.22
N VAL A 260 2.84 11.20 -2.95
CA VAL A 260 2.80 10.97 -4.40
C VAL A 260 2.56 12.31 -5.10
N PRO A 261 3.55 12.87 -5.78
CA PRO A 261 3.33 13.98 -6.69
C PRO A 261 2.50 13.53 -7.89
N GLU A 262 1.74 14.45 -8.47
CA GLU A 262 1.05 14.19 -9.73
C GLU A 262 2.05 13.85 -10.84
N SER A 263 1.63 13.06 -11.83
CA SER A 263 2.52 12.71 -12.95
C SER A 263 2.95 13.91 -13.79
N GLY A 264 2.16 14.99 -13.79
CA GLY A 264 2.54 16.28 -14.38
C GLY A 264 3.80 16.90 -13.76
N ASP A 265 4.08 16.59 -12.51
CA ASP A 265 5.31 17.02 -11.83
C ASP A 265 6.59 16.46 -12.47
N TRP A 266 6.50 15.27 -13.08
CA TRP A 266 7.65 14.67 -13.77
C TRP A 266 8.13 15.52 -14.96
N TRP A 267 7.21 16.30 -15.54
CA TRP A 267 7.52 17.24 -16.61
C TRP A 267 8.49 18.33 -16.18
N ASP A 268 8.39 18.77 -14.93
CA ASP A 268 9.20 19.86 -14.38
C ASP A 268 10.55 19.39 -13.81
N ALA A 269 10.73 18.07 -13.67
CA ALA A 269 12.00 17.51 -13.23
C ALA A 269 13.10 17.73 -14.28
N GLY A 270 14.26 18.25 -13.87
CA GLY A 270 15.45 18.32 -14.70
C GLY A 270 16.24 17.00 -14.71
N TYR A 271 16.19 16.27 -13.61
CA TYR A 271 16.84 14.98 -13.43
C TYR A 271 15.87 13.98 -12.78
N LEU A 272 15.63 12.86 -13.44
CA LEU A 272 14.69 11.84 -12.99
C LEU A 272 15.36 10.47 -12.88
N ILE A 273 15.33 9.85 -11.72
CA ILE A 273 15.78 8.47 -11.51
C ILE A 273 14.56 7.55 -11.38
N MET A 274 14.35 6.65 -12.33
CA MET A 274 13.41 5.53 -12.18
C MET A 274 14.09 4.42 -11.40
N TRP A 275 13.76 4.26 -10.13
CA TRP A 275 14.39 3.30 -9.24
C TRP A 275 13.47 2.14 -8.91
N GLY A 276 13.74 0.97 -9.46
CA GLY A 276 12.88 -0.22 -9.31
C GLY A 276 11.47 -0.02 -9.87
N SER A 277 11.27 0.93 -10.79
CA SER A 277 9.99 1.32 -11.37
C SER A 277 9.99 1.14 -12.89
N ASN A 278 9.17 0.23 -13.39
CA ASN A 278 8.97 0.03 -14.82
C ASN A 278 7.80 0.87 -15.33
N VAL A 279 7.93 2.19 -15.28
CA VAL A 279 6.90 3.19 -15.60
C VAL A 279 6.19 2.93 -16.93
N PRO A 280 6.88 2.67 -18.05
CA PRO A 280 6.22 2.48 -19.34
C PRO A 280 5.24 1.31 -19.39
N VAL A 281 5.38 0.33 -18.51
CA VAL A 281 4.47 -0.83 -18.38
C VAL A 281 3.45 -0.63 -17.27
N THR A 282 3.91 -0.22 -16.08
CA THR A 282 3.02 -0.13 -14.91
C THR A 282 2.26 1.19 -14.84
N ARG A 283 2.74 2.22 -15.56
CA ARG A 283 2.20 3.57 -15.64
C ARG A 283 2.10 4.05 -17.07
N THR A 284 1.67 3.17 -17.98
CA THR A 284 1.60 3.46 -19.42
C THR A 284 0.90 4.78 -19.74
N PRO A 285 -0.24 5.14 -19.13
CA PRO A 285 -0.90 6.41 -19.41
C PRO A 285 -0.06 7.65 -19.08
N ASP A 286 0.80 7.56 -18.05
CA ASP A 286 1.59 8.70 -17.58
C ASP A 286 3.02 8.73 -18.12
N ALA A 287 3.48 7.66 -18.77
CA ALA A 287 4.84 7.57 -19.29
C ALA A 287 5.21 8.67 -20.30
N HIS A 288 4.22 9.28 -20.94
CA HIS A 288 4.45 10.39 -21.87
C HIS A 288 5.09 11.61 -21.20
N TRP A 289 4.79 11.86 -19.91
CA TRP A 289 5.34 13.01 -19.19
C TRP A 289 6.87 12.99 -19.17
N MET A 290 7.47 11.85 -18.74
CA MET A 290 8.93 11.75 -18.75
C MET A 290 9.49 11.63 -20.17
N ALA A 291 8.78 10.95 -21.09
CA ALA A 291 9.26 10.79 -22.46
C ALA A 291 9.31 12.14 -23.20
N GLU A 292 8.30 12.98 -23.01
CA GLU A 292 8.24 14.32 -23.63
C GLU A 292 9.16 15.32 -22.94
N ALA A 293 9.34 15.25 -21.61
CA ALA A 293 10.24 16.12 -20.87
C ALA A 293 11.71 15.98 -21.31
N ARG A 294 12.11 14.81 -21.84
CA ARG A 294 13.45 14.62 -22.40
C ARG A 294 13.75 15.54 -23.59
N TYR A 295 12.73 15.90 -24.36
CA TYR A 295 12.90 16.90 -25.43
C TYR A 295 13.21 18.31 -24.90
N ARG A 296 12.99 18.54 -23.62
CA ARG A 296 13.34 19.77 -22.89
C ARG A 296 14.70 19.66 -22.17
N GLY A 297 15.39 18.54 -22.30
CA GLY A 297 16.68 18.31 -21.67
C GLY A 297 16.65 17.55 -20.34
N GLN A 298 15.49 17.02 -19.92
CA GLN A 298 15.41 16.15 -18.75
C GLN A 298 16.33 14.94 -18.94
N LYS A 299 17.18 14.67 -17.96
CA LYS A 299 17.98 13.45 -17.92
C LYS A 299 17.24 12.38 -17.12
N VAL A 300 17.14 11.18 -17.71
CA VAL A 300 16.48 10.03 -17.10
C VAL A 300 17.49 8.91 -16.85
N VAL A 301 17.57 8.44 -15.63
CA VAL A 301 18.38 7.29 -15.23
C VAL A 301 17.44 6.16 -14.78
N ALA A 302 17.71 4.94 -15.25
CA ALA A 302 16.99 3.75 -14.79
C ALA A 302 17.91 2.90 -13.92
N VAL A 303 17.46 2.59 -12.69
CA VAL A 303 18.08 1.61 -11.81
C VAL A 303 17.19 0.37 -11.79
N SER A 304 17.67 -0.70 -12.40
CA SER A 304 16.91 -1.92 -12.62
C SER A 304 17.86 -3.10 -12.82
N PRO A 305 17.58 -4.28 -12.25
CA PRO A 305 18.47 -5.44 -12.39
C PRO A 305 18.49 -6.01 -13.82
N ASP A 306 17.43 -5.76 -14.61
CA ASP A 306 17.29 -6.25 -15.98
C ASP A 306 17.07 -5.10 -16.96
N TYR A 307 17.26 -5.39 -18.26
CA TYR A 307 16.97 -4.47 -19.35
C TYR A 307 15.47 -4.45 -19.65
N ALA A 308 14.69 -3.87 -18.72
CA ALA A 308 13.24 -3.76 -18.83
C ALA A 308 12.81 -2.57 -19.71
N ASP A 309 11.49 -2.37 -19.84
CA ASP A 309 10.96 -1.30 -20.70
C ASP A 309 11.32 0.11 -20.23
N ASN A 310 11.53 0.33 -18.94
CA ASN A 310 12.00 1.60 -18.39
C ASN A 310 13.38 2.00 -18.94
N VAL A 311 14.25 1.04 -19.18
CA VAL A 311 15.61 1.29 -19.69
C VAL A 311 15.58 1.86 -21.11
N LYS A 312 14.60 1.48 -21.93
CA LYS A 312 14.42 2.02 -23.30
C LYS A 312 14.19 3.54 -23.33
N PHE A 313 13.65 4.08 -22.26
CA PHE A 313 13.32 5.50 -22.12
C PHE A 313 14.35 6.27 -21.28
N ALA A 314 15.37 5.59 -20.77
CA ALA A 314 16.43 6.19 -19.98
C ALA A 314 17.63 6.60 -20.83
N ASP A 315 18.36 7.60 -20.38
CA ASP A 315 19.65 8.00 -20.94
C ASP A 315 20.78 7.11 -20.43
N GLU A 316 20.59 6.59 -19.19
CA GLU A 316 21.54 5.65 -18.59
C GLU A 316 20.84 4.54 -17.82
N TRP A 317 21.50 3.40 -17.80
CA TRP A 317 21.08 2.23 -17.05
C TRP A 317 22.14 1.81 -16.03
N LEU A 318 21.69 1.67 -14.78
CA LEU A 318 22.46 1.09 -13.68
C LEU A 318 21.89 -0.29 -13.37
N ALA A 319 22.62 -1.33 -13.75
CA ALA A 319 22.23 -2.72 -13.57
C ALA A 319 22.59 -3.20 -12.15
N ALA A 320 21.90 -2.68 -11.15
CA ALA A 320 22.14 -3.07 -9.76
C ALA A 320 21.65 -4.51 -9.52
N GLN A 321 22.43 -5.30 -8.78
CA GLN A 321 21.98 -6.61 -8.32
C GLN A 321 20.71 -6.49 -7.46
N PRO A 322 19.76 -7.42 -7.59
CA PRO A 322 18.53 -7.38 -6.82
C PRO A 322 18.76 -7.29 -5.30
N GLY A 323 18.05 -6.37 -4.63
CA GLY A 323 18.12 -6.18 -3.18
C GLY A 323 19.29 -5.34 -2.67
N THR A 324 20.13 -4.80 -3.57
CA THR A 324 21.34 -4.03 -3.20
C THR A 324 21.20 -2.52 -3.38
N ASP A 325 20.00 -2.05 -3.66
CA ASP A 325 19.68 -0.64 -3.94
C ASP A 325 20.16 0.32 -2.85
N GLY A 326 20.10 -0.10 -1.59
CA GLY A 326 20.55 0.69 -0.46
C GLY A 326 22.04 1.03 -0.51
N ALA A 327 22.89 0.11 -0.97
CA ALA A 327 24.33 0.35 -1.10
C ALA A 327 24.62 1.43 -2.16
N LEU A 328 23.92 1.39 -3.29
CA LEU A 328 24.03 2.40 -4.33
C LEU A 328 23.59 3.79 -3.83
N ALA A 329 22.44 3.84 -3.14
CA ALA A 329 21.92 5.10 -2.59
C ALA A 329 22.84 5.69 -1.51
N MET A 330 23.40 4.83 -0.65
CA MET A 330 24.36 5.27 0.37
C MET A 330 25.64 5.85 -0.26
N ALA A 331 26.16 5.25 -1.32
CA ALA A 331 27.32 5.78 -2.03
C ALA A 331 27.02 7.11 -2.71
N MET A 332 25.85 7.27 -3.32
CA MET A 332 25.40 8.57 -3.87
C MET A 332 25.28 9.62 -2.76
N GLY A 333 24.76 9.24 -1.60
CA GLY A 333 24.67 10.09 -0.41
C GLY A 333 26.04 10.50 0.13
N HIS A 334 27.03 9.60 0.12
CA HIS A 334 28.41 9.90 0.46
C HIS A 334 28.97 11.00 -0.43
N VAL A 335 28.80 10.89 -1.76
CA VAL A 335 29.23 11.91 -2.73
C VAL A 335 28.53 13.25 -2.47
N THR A 336 27.22 13.22 -2.26
CA THR A 336 26.43 14.44 -1.99
C THR A 336 26.91 15.14 -0.73
N LEU A 337 27.07 14.41 0.39
CA LEU A 337 27.54 14.99 1.65
C LEU A 337 28.96 15.51 1.56
N LYS A 338 29.86 14.74 0.89
CA LYS A 338 31.26 15.17 0.75
C LYS A 338 31.39 16.44 -0.09
N GLU A 339 30.84 16.45 -1.29
CA GLU A 339 31.08 17.53 -2.24
C GLU A 339 30.24 18.79 -2.00
N PHE A 340 29.00 18.64 -1.48
CA PHE A 340 28.06 19.75 -1.39
C PHE A 340 27.81 20.25 0.04
N PHE A 341 28.31 19.53 1.06
CA PHE A 341 28.21 19.95 2.46
C PHE A 341 29.57 20.13 3.16
N VAL A 342 30.61 19.36 2.78
CA VAL A 342 31.95 19.42 3.43
C VAL A 342 32.96 20.14 2.58
N ASP A 343 33.20 19.70 1.35
CA ASP A 343 34.19 20.32 0.44
C ASP A 343 33.76 21.75 0.03
N ARG A 344 32.45 21.94 -0.16
CA ARG A 344 31.81 23.25 -0.30
C ARG A 344 30.45 23.20 0.39
N GLN A 345 29.99 24.31 0.90
CA GLN A 345 28.67 24.41 1.50
C GLN A 345 27.73 25.10 0.50
N VAL A 346 26.78 24.33 -0.05
CA VAL A 346 25.77 24.88 -0.96
C VAL A 346 24.70 25.60 -0.13
N PRO A 347 24.51 26.91 -0.28
CA PRO A 347 23.60 27.68 0.56
C PRO A 347 22.17 27.13 0.50
N TYR A 348 21.68 26.82 -0.68
CA TYR A 348 20.33 26.28 -0.88
C TYR A 348 20.10 24.98 -0.06
N PHE A 349 21.06 24.06 -0.06
CA PHE A 349 20.96 22.81 0.67
C PHE A 349 21.04 23.03 2.18
N THR A 350 21.99 23.86 2.62
CA THR A 350 22.17 24.13 4.04
C THR A 350 20.99 24.87 4.65
N GLU A 351 20.40 25.84 3.96
CA GLU A 351 19.18 26.54 4.37
C GLU A 351 17.99 25.58 4.46
N TYR A 352 17.82 24.72 3.45
CA TYR A 352 16.75 23.74 3.43
C TYR A 352 16.83 22.76 4.61
N VAL A 353 17.99 22.12 4.82
CA VAL A 353 18.13 21.10 5.85
C VAL A 353 18.07 21.68 7.27
N LYS A 354 18.53 22.92 7.49
CA LYS A 354 18.39 23.63 8.77
C LYS A 354 16.93 23.85 9.15
N LYS A 355 16.08 24.10 8.15
CA LYS A 355 14.67 24.46 8.37
C LYS A 355 13.73 23.25 8.39
N TYR A 356 13.98 22.23 7.57
CA TYR A 356 13.03 21.17 7.31
C TYR A 356 13.47 19.78 7.75
N THR A 357 14.65 19.64 8.36
CA THR A 357 15.15 18.37 8.86
C THR A 357 15.63 18.46 10.30
N ASP A 358 15.87 17.31 10.91
CA ASP A 358 16.45 17.17 12.25
C ASP A 358 18.00 17.27 12.27
N LEU A 359 18.65 17.52 11.13
CA LEU A 359 20.10 17.57 11.04
C LEU A 359 20.78 18.50 12.06
N PRO A 360 20.22 19.69 12.39
CA PRO A 360 20.82 20.55 13.43
C PRO A 360 20.49 20.14 14.86
N PHE A 361 19.63 19.14 15.10
CA PHE A 361 19.21 18.77 16.45
C PHE A 361 20.34 18.13 17.24
N LEU A 362 20.38 18.43 18.53
CA LEU A 362 21.36 17.85 19.44
C LEU A 362 20.92 16.45 19.89
N VAL A 363 21.84 15.52 19.77
CA VAL A 363 21.70 14.12 20.19
C VAL A 363 22.65 13.87 21.34
N ARG A 364 22.19 13.22 22.40
CA ARG A 364 23.05 12.77 23.49
C ARG A 364 23.98 11.67 22.98
N VAL A 365 25.24 11.76 23.39
CA VAL A 365 26.24 10.72 23.15
C VAL A 365 26.46 9.99 24.45
N GLU A 366 26.06 8.73 24.49
CA GLU A 366 26.02 7.94 25.70
C GLU A 366 27.09 6.84 25.68
N GLU A 367 27.74 6.65 26.82
CA GLU A 367 28.68 5.56 26.99
C GLU A 367 27.91 4.28 27.32
N ARG A 368 28.04 3.25 26.49
CA ARG A 368 27.44 1.94 26.68
C ARG A 368 28.47 0.85 26.39
N GLY A 369 28.76 -0.01 27.39
CA GLY A 369 29.69 -1.11 27.19
C GLY A 369 31.12 -0.71 26.81
N GLY A 370 31.59 0.45 27.27
CA GLY A 370 32.94 0.97 26.97
C GLY A 370 33.08 1.61 25.59
N THR A 371 31.98 1.93 24.94
CA THR A 371 31.92 2.66 23.65
C THR A 371 30.85 3.73 23.70
N TYR A 372 31.00 4.76 22.86
CA TYR A 372 29.96 5.76 22.71
C TYR A 372 28.97 5.39 21.63
N VAL A 373 27.69 5.66 21.87
CA VAL A 373 26.59 5.47 20.92
C VAL A 373 25.69 6.70 20.90
N ALA A 374 24.95 6.89 19.81
CA ALA A 374 23.88 7.88 19.75
C ALA A 374 22.75 7.49 20.70
N GLY A 375 22.34 8.42 21.56
CA GLY A 375 21.23 8.28 22.48
C GLY A 375 19.98 9.01 22.00
N LYS A 376 19.20 9.54 22.93
CA LYS A 376 18.01 10.35 22.66
C LYS A 376 18.38 11.75 22.18
N PHE A 377 17.45 12.43 21.54
CA PHE A 377 17.53 13.87 21.35
C PHE A 377 17.67 14.60 22.69
N LEU A 378 18.45 15.65 22.72
CA LEU A 378 18.44 16.58 23.81
C LEU A 378 17.18 17.45 23.71
N THR A 379 16.44 17.60 24.80
CA THR A 379 15.20 18.36 24.86
C THR A 379 15.27 19.49 25.90
N ALA A 380 14.31 20.38 25.88
CA ALA A 380 14.26 21.47 26.85
C ALA A 380 14.23 20.96 28.29
N SER A 381 13.64 19.79 28.55
CA SER A 381 13.65 19.17 29.89
C SER A 381 15.07 18.84 30.43
N ASP A 382 16.06 18.81 29.56
CA ASP A 382 17.47 18.56 29.91
C ASP A 382 18.27 19.86 30.23
N LEU A 383 17.65 21.03 30.02
CA LEU A 383 18.30 22.32 30.19
C LEU A 383 17.86 22.97 31.51
N GLU A 384 18.82 23.51 32.28
CA GLU A 384 18.52 24.25 33.50
C GLU A 384 17.68 25.49 33.16
N GLY A 385 16.56 25.65 33.83
CA GLY A 385 15.63 26.78 33.63
C GLY A 385 14.55 26.54 32.55
N GLU A 386 14.62 25.47 31.79
CA GLU A 386 13.64 25.13 30.74
C GLU A 386 12.80 23.86 31.07
N GLN A 387 13.10 23.18 32.20
CA GLN A 387 12.45 21.92 32.58
C GLN A 387 10.94 22.07 32.81
N ASP A 388 10.53 23.22 33.31
CA ASP A 388 9.13 23.52 33.62
C ASP A 388 8.37 24.13 32.44
N ALA A 389 9.03 24.30 31.28
CA ALA A 389 8.36 24.80 30.08
C ALA A 389 7.27 23.81 29.59
N GLU A 390 6.17 24.36 29.11
CA GLU A 390 5.10 23.53 28.57
C GLU A 390 5.65 22.64 27.44
N HIS A 391 5.40 21.31 27.55
CA HIS A 391 5.89 20.30 26.62
C HIS A 391 7.43 20.24 26.48
N ALA A 392 8.17 20.51 27.56
CA ALA A 392 9.64 20.52 27.52
C ALA A 392 10.26 19.23 26.94
N ASP A 393 9.65 18.07 27.18
CA ASP A 393 10.11 16.78 26.64
C ASP A 393 10.02 16.67 25.11
N PHE A 394 9.25 17.54 24.46
CA PHE A 394 9.05 17.56 23.01
C PHE A 394 9.67 18.76 22.31
N LYS A 395 10.30 19.66 23.06
CA LYS A 395 11.02 20.80 22.52
C LYS A 395 12.46 20.44 22.24
N THR A 396 12.90 20.65 21.01
CA THR A 396 14.28 20.34 20.58
C THR A 396 15.25 21.44 20.98
N VAL A 397 16.51 21.07 21.13
CA VAL A 397 17.60 21.99 21.41
C VAL A 397 18.52 22.09 20.22
N LEU A 398 18.85 23.30 19.82
CA LEU A 398 19.76 23.65 18.74
C LEU A 398 20.96 24.45 19.28
N LEU A 399 22.02 24.54 18.49
CA LEU A 399 23.10 25.51 18.71
C LEU A 399 22.87 26.69 17.76
N ASP A 400 22.78 27.90 18.32
CA ASP A 400 22.66 29.11 17.50
C ASP A 400 24.02 29.50 16.93
N SER A 401 24.11 29.81 15.64
CA SER A 401 25.38 30.17 14.98
C SER A 401 25.93 31.52 15.45
N ALA A 402 25.07 32.46 15.81
CA ALA A 402 25.47 33.81 16.24
C ALA A 402 26.13 33.80 17.61
N THR A 403 25.64 32.97 18.51
CA THR A 403 26.07 32.94 19.93
C THR A 403 26.92 31.70 20.25
N GLY A 404 26.78 30.63 19.49
CA GLY A 404 27.36 29.32 19.79
C GLY A 404 26.73 28.63 20.99
N GLN A 405 25.63 29.16 21.53
CA GLN A 405 24.96 28.66 22.74
C GLN A 405 23.77 27.78 22.38
N PRO A 406 23.36 26.87 23.27
CA PRO A 406 22.12 26.11 23.10
C PRO A 406 20.91 27.03 23.17
N VAL A 407 19.92 26.77 22.34
CA VAL A 407 18.69 27.54 22.27
C VAL A 407 17.54 26.58 22.03
N VAL A 408 16.40 26.89 22.63
CA VAL A 408 15.13 26.19 22.43
C VAL A 408 14.23 27.05 21.53
N PRO A 409 14.11 26.75 20.21
CA PRO A 409 13.28 27.55 19.33
C PRO A 409 11.81 27.35 19.66
N SER A 410 10.96 28.26 19.16
CA SER A 410 9.51 28.11 19.25
C SER A 410 9.01 26.92 18.42
N GLY A 411 7.88 26.35 18.87
CA GLY A 411 7.32 25.18 18.23
C GLY A 411 7.69 23.88 18.93
N SER A 412 6.99 22.81 18.54
CA SER A 412 7.17 21.48 19.12
C SER A 412 7.06 20.43 18.04
N LEU A 413 7.92 19.44 18.09
CA LEU A 413 7.89 18.33 17.15
C LEU A 413 6.88 17.24 17.52
N GLY A 414 6.38 17.19 18.73
CA GLY A 414 5.69 16.00 19.21
C GLY A 414 4.22 16.17 19.51
N PHE A 415 3.82 17.17 20.27
CA PHE A 415 2.48 17.23 20.83
C PHE A 415 1.60 18.25 20.13
N ARG A 416 0.65 17.77 19.29
CA ARG A 416 -0.32 18.61 18.59
C ARG A 416 -1.75 18.51 19.14
N PHE A 417 -1.97 17.62 20.12
CA PHE A 417 -3.31 17.31 20.64
C PHE A 417 -3.46 17.92 22.04
N GLY A 418 -3.65 19.22 22.14
CA GLY A 418 -4.00 19.88 23.38
C GLY A 418 -5.33 20.61 23.27
N PRO A 419 -5.91 21.06 24.40
CA PRO A 419 -7.17 21.81 24.41
C PRO A 419 -7.14 23.06 23.54
N GLU A 420 -5.95 23.59 23.25
CA GLU A 420 -5.76 24.80 22.46
C GLU A 420 -5.11 24.56 21.10
N GLY A 421 -4.95 23.30 20.67
CA GLY A 421 -4.23 22.97 19.44
C GLY A 421 -2.76 23.44 19.48
N ALA A 422 -2.17 23.41 20.65
CA ALA A 422 -0.91 24.09 20.99
C ALA A 422 0.34 23.47 20.33
N GLY A 423 0.22 22.33 19.71
CA GLY A 423 1.33 21.74 18.96
C GLY A 423 1.50 22.40 17.60
N ARG A 424 2.53 23.18 17.41
CA ARG A 424 2.96 23.61 16.09
C ARG A 424 3.85 22.54 15.48
N TRP A 425 3.45 22.06 14.29
CA TRP A 425 4.20 21.06 13.53
C TRP A 425 5.50 21.60 12.94
N ASN A 426 5.52 22.86 12.61
CA ASN A 426 6.69 23.51 12.04
C ASN A 426 7.50 24.16 13.13
N LEU A 427 8.75 23.79 13.20
CA LEU A 427 9.72 24.47 14.02
C LEU A 427 9.76 25.94 13.57
N ASP A 428 9.50 26.85 14.50
CA ASP A 428 9.62 28.30 14.27
C ASP A 428 10.99 28.76 14.76
N LEU A 429 11.93 28.86 13.85
CA LEU A 429 13.29 29.26 14.18
C LEU A 429 13.40 30.75 14.54
N GLY A 430 12.45 31.59 14.11
CA GLY A 430 12.55 33.04 14.31
C GLY A 430 13.85 33.58 13.70
N GLU A 431 14.67 34.21 14.54
CA GLU A 431 15.99 34.72 14.12
C GLU A 431 17.15 33.72 14.40
N VAL A 432 16.84 32.53 14.90
CA VAL A 432 17.86 31.49 15.16
C VAL A 432 18.39 30.94 13.87
N ASP A 433 19.69 31.00 13.65
CA ASP A 433 20.38 30.29 12.57
C ASP A 433 21.10 29.07 13.15
N PRO A 434 20.54 27.83 12.97
CA PRO A 434 21.14 26.65 13.57
C PRO A 434 22.52 26.33 13.03
N LEU A 435 23.45 25.96 13.92
CA LEU A 435 24.68 25.27 13.52
C LEU A 435 24.35 23.83 13.09
N LEU A 436 24.79 23.42 11.91
CA LEU A 436 24.69 22.03 11.49
C LEU A 436 25.67 21.12 12.25
N SER A 437 26.86 21.60 12.57
CA SER A 437 27.90 20.79 13.22
C SER A 437 28.24 21.31 14.61
N ALA A 438 28.49 20.41 15.52
CA ALA A 438 29.04 20.73 16.85
C ALA A 438 30.48 21.27 16.77
N ALA A 439 31.16 21.11 15.63
CA ALA A 439 32.52 21.65 15.38
C ALA A 439 32.58 23.18 15.20
N GLY A 440 31.46 23.87 15.07
CA GLY A 440 31.39 25.33 14.88
C GLY A 440 31.91 26.20 16.03
N GLY A 441 32.67 25.64 16.98
CA GLY A 441 33.27 26.33 18.15
C GLY A 441 34.12 25.36 18.97
N PRO A 442 34.48 25.71 20.22
CA PRO A 442 35.24 24.80 21.09
C PRO A 442 34.50 23.46 21.24
N HIS A 443 35.13 22.40 20.82
CA HIS A 443 34.62 21.06 20.87
C HIS A 443 35.69 20.02 21.19
N ALA A 444 35.28 18.88 21.74
CA ALA A 444 36.09 17.68 21.80
C ALA A 444 35.63 16.73 20.69
N SER A 445 36.27 15.62 20.52
CA SER A 445 35.79 14.54 19.62
C SER A 445 35.79 13.23 20.37
N VAL A 446 34.80 12.39 20.05
CA VAL A 446 34.73 11.02 20.54
C VAL A 446 34.46 10.08 19.37
N GLU A 447 34.90 8.84 19.53
CA GLU A 447 34.61 7.80 18.57
C GLU A 447 33.28 7.17 18.91
N VAL A 448 32.32 7.19 17.98
CA VAL A 448 31.02 6.58 18.15
C VAL A 448 30.93 5.28 17.38
N SER A 449 30.16 4.33 17.94
CA SER A 449 29.78 3.08 17.26
C SER A 449 28.52 3.34 16.46
N LEU A 450 28.59 3.06 15.16
CA LEU A 450 27.51 3.23 14.20
C LEU A 450 27.17 1.89 13.55
N PRO A 451 25.92 1.67 13.12
CA PRO A 451 25.55 0.43 12.47
C PRO A 451 26.28 0.26 11.13
N ARG A 452 26.62 -1.01 10.83
CA ARG A 452 27.24 -1.42 9.59
C ARG A 452 26.26 -2.35 8.85
N PHE A 453 25.85 -1.95 7.65
CA PHE A 453 24.80 -2.63 6.88
C PHE A 453 25.30 -3.67 5.86
N ASP A 454 26.62 -3.83 5.72
CA ASP A 454 27.25 -4.75 4.76
C ASP A 454 27.84 -6.03 5.38
N ALA A 455 27.70 -6.20 6.69
CA ALA A 455 28.21 -7.39 7.36
C ALA A 455 27.20 -8.54 7.25
N PRO A 456 27.53 -9.64 6.55
CA PRO A 456 26.56 -10.69 6.19
C PRO A 456 26.07 -11.51 7.39
N ASP A 457 26.82 -11.55 8.48
CA ASP A 457 26.52 -12.34 9.66
C ASP A 457 26.28 -11.51 10.94
N GLY A 458 26.28 -10.18 10.81
CA GLY A 458 26.14 -9.27 11.93
C GLY A 458 27.35 -9.25 12.91
N SER A 459 28.34 -10.11 12.71
CA SER A 459 29.46 -10.26 13.63
C SER A 459 30.46 -9.09 13.60
N ALA A 460 30.55 -8.39 12.48
CA ALA A 460 31.40 -7.19 12.31
C ALA A 460 30.61 -5.88 12.39
N GLY A 461 29.49 -5.92 13.05
CA GLY A 461 28.32 -5.06 12.93
C GLY A 461 28.46 -3.58 13.25
N VAL A 462 29.62 -3.04 13.57
CA VAL A 462 29.77 -1.62 13.95
C VAL A 462 30.90 -0.94 13.20
N LEU A 463 30.64 0.30 12.82
CA LEU A 463 31.65 1.26 12.37
C LEU A 463 32.09 2.10 13.56
N ARG A 464 33.37 2.44 13.63
CA ARG A 464 33.92 3.33 14.67
C ARG A 464 34.45 4.59 13.99
N ARG A 465 33.76 5.71 14.20
CA ARG A 465 34.09 6.99 13.54
C ARG A 465 33.87 8.15 14.48
N GLY A 466 34.77 9.11 14.42
CA GLY A 466 34.75 10.26 15.29
C GLY A 466 33.67 11.27 14.96
N VAL A 467 33.07 11.84 16.00
CA VAL A 467 32.19 13.01 15.86
C VAL A 467 32.63 14.11 16.81
N PRO A 468 32.46 15.38 16.42
CA PRO A 468 32.67 16.47 17.34
C PRO A 468 31.59 16.48 18.41
N VAL A 469 31.94 16.75 19.66
CA VAL A 469 31.00 16.76 20.77
C VAL A 469 31.17 18.02 21.63
N ARG A 470 30.09 18.43 22.26
CA ARG A 470 30.05 19.52 23.26
C ARG A 470 29.32 19.05 24.50
N ARG A 471 29.48 19.81 25.62
CA ARG A 471 28.68 19.62 26.82
C ARG A 471 27.55 20.64 26.86
N VAL A 472 26.32 20.16 26.95
CA VAL A 472 25.10 20.97 27.04
C VAL A 472 24.18 20.34 28.09
N GLY A 473 23.67 21.06 29.03
CA GLY A 473 22.80 20.56 30.09
C GLY A 473 23.41 19.38 30.90
N GLY A 474 24.75 19.36 31.03
CA GLY A 474 25.43 18.23 31.69
C GLY A 474 25.68 17.01 30.77
N HIS A 475 25.04 16.94 29.63
CA HIS A 475 25.17 15.84 28.68
C HIS A 475 26.27 16.09 27.67
N LEU A 476 26.88 15.00 27.20
CA LEU A 476 27.74 15.04 26.01
C LEU A 476 26.83 14.94 24.78
N VAL A 477 26.95 15.88 23.85
CA VAL A 477 26.04 15.96 22.70
C VAL A 477 26.81 16.16 21.39
N THR A 478 26.24 15.73 20.31
CA THR A 478 26.60 16.00 18.92
C THR A 478 25.37 16.38 18.14
N THR A 479 25.50 16.70 16.84
CA THR A 479 24.34 16.94 15.98
C THR A 479 23.99 15.68 15.16
N VAL A 480 22.76 15.60 14.69
CA VAL A 480 22.36 14.55 13.72
C VAL A 480 23.22 14.62 12.45
N TYR A 481 23.52 15.82 11.99
CA TYR A 481 24.41 16.04 10.85
C TYR A 481 25.81 15.42 11.04
N ASP A 482 26.43 15.62 12.20
CA ASP A 482 27.75 15.03 12.50
C ASP A 482 27.68 13.49 12.53
N LEU A 483 26.61 12.92 13.08
CA LEU A 483 26.35 11.49 13.07
C LEU A 483 26.11 10.97 11.64
N MET A 484 25.40 11.72 10.81
CA MET A 484 25.13 11.36 9.42
C MET A 484 26.41 11.36 8.58
N LEU A 485 27.27 12.37 8.72
CA LEU A 485 28.57 12.39 8.06
C LEU A 485 29.43 11.18 8.47
N ALA A 486 29.43 10.85 9.76
CA ALA A 486 30.14 9.68 10.25
C ALA A 486 29.55 8.37 9.69
N GLN A 487 28.23 8.23 9.68
CA GLN A 487 27.55 7.06 9.11
C GLN A 487 27.89 6.89 7.64
N TYR A 488 27.82 7.95 6.84
CA TYR A 488 28.10 7.91 5.39
C TYR A 488 29.60 7.88 5.06
N GLY A 489 30.48 7.87 6.04
CA GLY A 489 31.94 7.77 5.83
C GLY A 489 32.60 9.04 5.30
N VAL A 490 31.99 10.20 5.49
CA VAL A 490 32.56 11.48 5.04
C VAL A 490 33.56 11.98 6.07
N ALA A 491 34.81 11.74 5.78
CA ALA A 491 35.93 12.11 6.67
C ALA A 491 36.07 13.62 6.82
N ARG A 492 36.37 14.04 8.05
CA ARG A 492 36.75 15.42 8.36
C ARG A 492 38.06 15.46 9.13
N HIS A 493 38.84 16.49 8.88
CA HIS A 493 40.17 16.61 9.47
C HIS A 493 40.15 16.53 11.00
N GLY A 494 41.05 15.71 11.57
CA GLY A 494 41.24 15.61 13.01
C GLY A 494 40.27 14.76 13.79
N LEU A 495 39.26 14.14 13.13
CA LEU A 495 38.35 13.21 13.81
C LEU A 495 38.95 11.79 13.89
N PRO A 496 38.85 11.11 15.03
CA PRO A 496 39.35 9.73 15.21
C PRO A 496 38.52 8.70 14.47
N GLY A 497 38.97 7.44 14.44
CA GLY A 497 38.27 6.30 13.88
C GLY A 497 38.75 5.91 12.50
N THR A 498 38.03 4.96 11.87
CA THR A 498 38.37 4.43 10.55
C THR A 498 37.54 5.13 9.48
N TRP A 499 38.24 5.70 8.49
CA TRP A 499 37.60 6.49 7.45
C TRP A 499 38.02 6.04 6.06
N PRO A 500 37.15 6.13 5.06
CA PRO A 500 37.55 5.94 3.68
C PRO A 500 38.66 6.91 3.27
N THR A 501 39.61 6.42 2.49
CA THR A 501 40.71 7.23 1.93
C THR A 501 40.31 8.02 0.69
N GLY A 502 39.21 7.66 0.04
CA GLY A 502 38.65 8.28 -1.15
C GLY A 502 37.53 7.47 -1.75
N TYR A 503 37.05 7.90 -2.93
CA TYR A 503 35.99 7.19 -3.65
C TYR A 503 36.39 5.80 -4.15
N ASP A 504 37.72 5.59 -4.33
CA ASP A 504 38.27 4.31 -4.78
C ASP A 504 38.49 3.30 -3.63
N ASP A 505 38.21 3.66 -2.41
CA ASP A 505 38.38 2.78 -1.26
C ASP A 505 37.19 1.80 -1.15
N ALA A 506 37.42 0.57 -1.58
CA ALA A 506 36.40 -0.49 -1.50
C ALA A 506 36.34 -1.17 -0.14
N SER A 507 37.29 -0.90 0.79
CA SER A 507 37.36 -1.54 2.09
C SER A 507 36.47 -0.89 3.16
N GLU A 508 36.16 0.37 2.97
CA GLU A 508 35.37 1.15 3.94
C GLU A 508 34.00 1.56 3.39
N PRO A 509 32.90 1.30 4.12
CA PRO A 509 31.59 1.78 3.71
C PRO A 509 31.52 3.32 3.84
N TYR A 510 30.89 4.02 3.02
CA TYR A 510 29.93 3.78 1.94
C TYR A 510 30.38 4.51 0.68
N THR A 511 31.55 4.17 0.20
CA THR A 511 32.14 4.80 -0.98
C THR A 511 31.57 4.26 -2.30
N PRO A 512 31.77 4.97 -3.41
CA PRO A 512 31.46 4.43 -4.75
C PRO A 512 32.12 3.09 -5.07
N ALA A 513 33.39 2.87 -4.67
CA ALA A 513 34.07 1.60 -4.89
C ALA A 513 33.55 0.48 -4.01
N TRP A 514 33.17 0.77 -2.77
CA TRP A 514 32.56 -0.20 -1.87
C TRP A 514 31.21 -0.71 -2.43
N GLN A 515 30.35 0.18 -2.92
CA GLN A 515 29.07 -0.22 -3.48
C GLN A 515 29.21 -1.08 -4.75
N GLU A 516 30.25 -0.84 -5.57
CA GLU A 516 30.49 -1.64 -6.77
C GLU A 516 30.67 -3.12 -6.45
N THR A 517 31.33 -3.44 -5.34
CA THR A 517 31.52 -4.83 -4.89
C THR A 517 30.21 -5.52 -4.50
N ILE A 518 29.17 -4.75 -4.15
CA ILE A 518 27.88 -5.24 -3.70
C ILE A 518 26.86 -5.25 -4.84
N THR A 519 26.76 -4.12 -5.54
CA THR A 519 25.71 -3.90 -6.54
C THR A 519 26.10 -4.29 -7.95
N GLY A 520 27.40 -4.36 -8.25
CA GLY A 520 27.91 -4.52 -9.60
C GLY A 520 27.84 -3.25 -10.46
N VAL A 521 27.31 -2.16 -9.94
CA VAL A 521 27.30 -0.85 -10.65
C VAL A 521 28.69 -0.22 -10.57
N PRO A 522 29.32 0.13 -11.70
CA PRO A 522 30.66 0.72 -11.68
C PRO A 522 30.77 1.97 -10.82
N ALA A 523 31.82 2.05 -9.98
CA ALA A 523 32.04 3.13 -9.01
C ALA A 523 31.94 4.52 -9.64
N HIS A 524 32.56 4.73 -10.80
CA HIS A 524 32.54 6.00 -11.51
C HIS A 524 31.13 6.42 -11.97
N LYS A 525 30.22 5.46 -12.21
CA LYS A 525 28.82 5.76 -12.55
C LYS A 525 28.03 6.18 -11.30
N ALA A 526 28.19 5.46 -10.20
CA ALA A 526 27.55 5.81 -8.94
C ALA A 526 27.99 7.20 -8.45
N GLU A 527 29.28 7.48 -8.49
CA GLU A 527 29.86 8.78 -8.18
C GLU A 527 29.27 9.89 -9.06
N ARG A 528 29.33 9.72 -10.37
CA ARG A 528 28.88 10.74 -11.33
C ARG A 528 27.38 11.00 -11.23
N ILE A 529 26.54 9.96 -11.12
CA ILE A 529 25.09 10.11 -11.03
C ILE A 529 24.69 10.75 -9.71
N GLY A 530 25.33 10.39 -8.60
CA GLY A 530 25.12 11.07 -7.31
C GLY A 530 25.47 12.56 -7.39
N ARG A 531 26.60 12.89 -8.02
CA ARG A 531 27.01 14.28 -8.25
C ARG A 531 26.06 15.03 -9.18
N GLU A 532 25.64 14.42 -10.29
CA GLU A 532 24.72 15.03 -11.27
C GLU A 532 23.35 15.30 -10.67
N PHE A 533 22.83 14.37 -9.86
CA PHE A 533 21.57 14.53 -9.15
C PHE A 533 21.60 15.75 -8.22
N ALA A 534 22.66 15.87 -7.40
CA ALA A 534 22.84 17.00 -6.51
C ALA A 534 23.13 18.32 -7.25
N ALA A 535 23.96 18.28 -8.30
CA ALA A 535 24.27 19.47 -9.10
C ALA A 535 23.04 20.02 -9.83
N ASN A 536 22.20 19.14 -10.41
CA ASN A 536 20.93 19.58 -11.00
C ASN A 536 20.00 20.16 -9.93
N ALA A 537 19.96 19.57 -8.73
CA ALA A 537 19.15 20.10 -7.63
C ALA A 537 19.63 21.49 -7.17
N GLU A 538 20.93 21.72 -7.12
CA GLU A 538 21.52 23.03 -6.82
C GLU A 538 21.13 24.06 -7.90
N GLU A 539 21.36 23.75 -9.17
CA GLU A 539 21.10 24.65 -10.30
C GLU A 539 19.61 24.97 -10.47
N SER A 540 18.77 23.94 -10.39
CA SER A 540 17.32 24.07 -10.57
C SER A 540 16.54 24.43 -9.30
N ARG A 541 17.22 24.56 -8.16
CA ARG A 541 16.63 24.74 -6.83
C ARG A 541 15.64 23.63 -6.46
N GLY A 542 16.11 22.38 -6.55
CA GLY A 542 15.42 21.20 -6.05
C GLY A 542 14.67 20.36 -7.08
N ARG A 543 14.86 20.55 -8.39
CA ARG A 543 14.13 19.79 -9.41
C ARG A 543 14.85 18.50 -9.83
N SER A 544 15.32 17.73 -8.84
CA SER A 544 15.76 16.35 -9.03
C SER A 544 14.80 15.41 -8.32
N MET A 545 14.37 14.34 -9.02
CA MET A 545 13.29 13.46 -8.56
C MET A 545 13.72 12.00 -8.61
N ILE A 546 13.32 11.23 -7.59
CA ILE A 546 13.39 9.77 -7.58
C ILE A 546 11.99 9.22 -7.74
N LEU A 547 11.73 8.59 -8.88
CA LEU A 547 10.48 7.88 -9.16
C LEU A 547 10.67 6.39 -8.82
N MET A 548 10.12 5.98 -7.70
CA MET A 548 10.35 4.68 -7.11
C MET A 548 9.21 3.71 -7.40
N GLY A 549 9.52 2.44 -7.51
CA GLY A 549 8.55 1.38 -7.75
C GLY A 549 8.64 0.21 -6.77
N ALA A 550 7.69 -0.70 -6.89
CA ALA A 550 7.55 -1.88 -6.02
C ALA A 550 8.78 -2.80 -6.01
N GLY A 551 9.64 -2.71 -7.02
CA GLY A 551 10.88 -3.49 -7.07
C GLY A 551 11.85 -3.26 -5.91
N THR A 552 11.70 -2.14 -5.20
CA THR A 552 12.50 -1.83 -4.00
C THR A 552 11.76 -2.05 -2.69
N ASN A 553 10.41 -2.06 -2.70
CA ASN A 553 9.61 -2.23 -1.49
C ASN A 553 9.62 -3.64 -0.93
N HIS A 554 9.74 -4.63 -1.78
CA HIS A 554 9.54 -6.02 -1.41
C HIS A 554 10.78 -6.67 -0.79
N TRP A 555 11.88 -5.94 -0.65
CA TRP A 555 13.07 -6.41 0.04
C TRP A 555 12.89 -6.38 1.55
N PHE A 556 13.54 -7.30 2.25
CA PHE A 556 13.43 -7.44 3.70
C PHE A 556 13.77 -6.14 4.46
N HIS A 557 14.80 -5.42 4.02
CA HIS A 557 15.22 -4.13 4.58
C HIS A 557 14.74 -2.93 3.77
N SER A 558 13.58 -2.99 3.17
CA SER A 558 13.05 -1.90 2.33
C SER A 558 12.95 -0.57 3.08
N ASP A 559 12.65 -0.55 4.36
CA ASP A 559 12.60 0.67 5.18
C ASP A 559 13.94 1.41 5.23
N THR A 560 15.06 0.70 5.37
CA THR A 560 16.39 1.31 5.36
C THR A 560 16.81 1.75 3.96
N ILE A 561 16.46 0.98 2.92
CA ILE A 561 16.66 1.36 1.51
C ILE A 561 15.92 2.66 1.22
N TYR A 562 14.66 2.76 1.63
CA TYR A 562 13.87 3.97 1.43
C TYR A 562 14.42 5.18 2.16
N ARG A 563 14.91 5.00 3.38
CA ARG A 563 15.54 6.10 4.12
C ARG A 563 16.76 6.64 3.40
N ALA A 564 17.53 5.80 2.71
CA ALA A 564 18.64 6.25 1.88
C ALA A 564 18.16 7.08 0.68
N PHE A 565 17.05 6.70 0.03
CA PHE A 565 16.46 7.50 -1.05
C PHE A 565 15.92 8.84 -0.55
N LEU A 566 15.19 8.82 0.57
CA LEU A 566 14.65 10.03 1.18
C LEU A 566 15.75 10.97 1.65
N ALA A 567 16.89 10.42 2.12
CA ALA A 567 18.06 11.22 2.44
C ALA A 567 18.60 11.97 1.23
N LEU A 568 18.68 11.33 0.05
CA LEU A 568 19.12 12.00 -1.18
C LEU A 568 18.23 13.20 -1.53
N THR A 569 16.90 13.02 -1.50
CA THR A 569 15.96 14.07 -1.88
C THR A 569 15.86 15.19 -0.85
N THR A 570 16.01 14.89 0.44
CA THR A 570 15.99 15.90 1.50
C THR A 570 17.30 16.68 1.62
N LEU A 571 18.46 16.01 1.53
CA LEU A 571 19.75 16.69 1.55
C LEU A 571 19.90 17.71 0.41
N THR A 572 19.34 17.40 -0.75
CA THR A 572 19.43 18.26 -1.93
C THR A 572 18.28 19.26 -2.06
N GLY A 573 17.43 19.37 -1.01
CA GLY A 573 16.33 20.33 -0.98
C GLY A 573 15.26 20.09 -2.04
N CYS A 574 15.09 18.84 -2.48
CA CYS A 574 14.15 18.50 -3.55
C CYS A 574 12.73 18.25 -3.05
N GLN A 575 12.58 17.79 -1.81
CA GLN A 575 11.27 17.44 -1.28
C GLN A 575 10.41 18.71 -1.07
N GLY A 576 9.18 18.70 -1.59
CA GLY A 576 8.24 19.82 -1.56
C GLY A 576 8.45 20.85 -2.69
N VAL A 577 9.29 20.54 -3.66
CA VAL A 577 9.52 21.37 -4.85
C VAL A 577 8.88 20.74 -6.07
N ASN A 578 8.14 21.52 -6.87
CA ASN A 578 7.55 21.03 -8.11
C ASN A 578 8.63 20.55 -9.08
N GLY A 579 8.53 19.33 -9.55
CA GLY A 579 9.57 18.67 -10.36
C GLY A 579 10.70 18.03 -9.55
N GLY A 580 10.59 17.98 -8.22
CA GLY A 580 11.60 17.40 -7.34
C GLY A 580 11.06 16.45 -6.29
N GLY A 581 11.98 15.81 -5.59
CA GLY A 581 11.68 15.00 -4.44
C GLY A 581 11.42 13.54 -4.73
N TRP A 582 10.67 12.96 -3.85
CA TRP A 582 10.30 11.55 -3.85
C TRP A 582 8.96 11.35 -4.55
N ALA A 583 8.94 10.56 -5.61
CA ALA A 583 7.72 10.18 -6.31
C ALA A 583 7.43 8.71 -6.10
N HIS A 584 6.57 8.38 -5.16
CA HIS A 584 6.10 7.02 -4.97
C HIS A 584 5.19 6.63 -6.15
N TYR A 585 5.32 5.41 -6.63
CA TYR A 585 4.69 4.98 -7.88
C TYR A 585 3.20 4.69 -7.78
N VAL A 586 2.62 4.72 -6.63
CA VAL A 586 1.25 4.24 -6.42
C VAL A 586 0.24 5.21 -7.03
N GLY A 587 -0.64 4.68 -7.89
CA GLY A 587 -1.51 5.53 -8.69
C GLY A 587 -2.77 5.97 -8.01
N GLN A 588 -3.50 5.09 -7.32
CA GLN A 588 -4.87 5.33 -6.88
C GLN A 588 -5.04 5.08 -5.37
N GLU A 589 -4.27 5.72 -4.53
CA GLU A 589 -4.31 5.46 -3.08
C GLU A 589 -5.22 6.38 -2.31
N LYS A 590 -5.15 7.69 -2.56
CA LYS A 590 -5.90 8.68 -1.80
C LYS A 590 -7.27 8.94 -2.41
N CYS A 591 -8.30 8.82 -1.57
CA CYS A 591 -9.65 9.25 -1.93
C CYS A 591 -9.74 10.79 -1.92
N ARG A 592 -10.38 11.36 -2.92
CA ARG A 592 -10.65 12.80 -3.03
C ARG A 592 -12.11 13.04 -3.37
N PRO A 593 -12.88 13.79 -2.54
CA PRO A 593 -12.54 14.31 -1.22
C PRO A 593 -12.55 13.22 -0.12
N VAL A 594 -11.67 13.34 0.86
CA VAL A 594 -11.55 12.36 1.96
C VAL A 594 -12.69 12.52 2.98
N THR A 595 -13.00 13.74 3.38
CA THR A 595 -13.84 14.03 4.55
C THR A 595 -15.22 13.36 4.49
N GLY A 596 -16.02 13.62 3.50
CA GLY A 596 -17.36 13.05 3.39
C GLY A 596 -17.33 11.54 3.13
N TRP A 597 -16.35 11.07 2.37
CA TRP A 597 -16.21 9.67 2.07
C TRP A 597 -15.85 8.83 3.32
N ALA A 598 -14.93 9.30 4.15
CA ALA A 598 -14.54 8.60 5.38
C ALA A 598 -15.72 8.46 6.36
N GLN A 599 -16.56 9.49 6.51
CA GLN A 599 -17.78 9.43 7.29
C GLN A 599 -18.70 8.31 6.80
N LEU A 600 -18.93 8.25 5.49
CA LEU A 600 -19.75 7.21 4.87
C LEU A 600 -19.15 5.83 5.04
N ALA A 601 -17.88 5.66 4.66
CA ALA A 601 -17.22 4.37 4.57
C ALA A 601 -17.06 3.67 5.91
N PHE A 602 -16.73 4.40 6.96
CA PHE A 602 -16.49 3.83 8.28
C PHE A 602 -17.64 4.05 9.27
N GLY A 603 -18.79 4.51 8.80
CA GLY A 603 -19.95 4.74 9.65
C GLY A 603 -19.70 5.76 10.78
N LEU A 604 -18.81 6.74 10.56
CA LEU A 604 -18.41 7.72 11.59
C LEU A 604 -19.52 8.69 11.97
N ASP A 605 -20.57 8.77 11.16
CA ASP A 605 -21.82 9.43 11.43
C ASP A 605 -22.67 8.67 12.46
N TRP A 606 -22.36 7.41 12.72
CA TRP A 606 -23.12 6.53 13.57
C TRP A 606 -22.31 5.89 14.71
N SER A 607 -21.10 5.43 14.45
CA SER A 607 -20.26 4.69 15.40
C SER A 607 -18.82 5.22 15.41
N ARG A 608 -18.22 5.39 16.59
CA ARG A 608 -16.84 5.85 16.76
C ARG A 608 -16.18 5.19 17.97
N PRO A 609 -14.91 4.84 17.89
CA PRO A 609 -14.06 4.73 16.68
C PRO A 609 -14.38 3.44 15.91
N PRO A 610 -14.10 3.38 14.59
CA PRO A 610 -14.16 2.13 13.84
C PRO A 610 -12.99 1.24 14.26
N ARG A 611 -13.18 -0.10 14.18
CA ARG A 611 -12.08 -1.05 14.38
C ARG A 611 -11.32 -1.20 13.09
N GLN A 612 -10.10 -0.71 13.07
CA GLN A 612 -9.19 -0.86 11.94
C GLN A 612 -7.87 -1.45 12.41
N MET A 613 -7.31 -2.38 11.66
CA MET A 613 -6.05 -3.02 11.98
C MET A 613 -5.21 -3.21 10.72
N ILE A 614 -3.89 -3.13 10.86
CA ILE A 614 -2.91 -3.52 9.84
C ILE A 614 -3.08 -5.01 9.55
N GLN A 615 -3.34 -5.35 8.27
CA GLN A 615 -3.62 -6.72 7.89
C GLN A 615 -2.40 -7.65 8.02
N THR A 616 -1.19 -7.15 7.80
CA THR A 616 0.03 -7.99 7.92
C THR A 616 0.19 -8.54 9.32
N ALA A 617 0.05 -7.69 10.35
CA ALA A 617 0.08 -8.14 11.74
C ALA A 617 -1.11 -9.05 12.09
N TYR A 618 -2.29 -8.76 11.56
CA TYR A 618 -3.47 -9.61 11.73
C TYR A 618 -3.25 -11.02 11.18
N TRP A 619 -2.80 -11.14 9.93
CA TRP A 619 -2.55 -12.45 9.32
C TRP A 619 -1.36 -13.17 9.96
N TYR A 620 -0.30 -12.44 10.35
CA TYR A 620 0.87 -13.01 11.01
C TYR A 620 0.50 -13.81 12.26
N LEU A 621 -0.43 -13.29 13.08
CA LEU A 621 -0.93 -13.99 14.26
C LEU A 621 -1.99 -15.05 13.92
N HIS A 622 -3.03 -14.68 13.17
CA HIS A 622 -4.22 -15.52 13.01
C HIS A 622 -4.08 -16.64 11.98
N SER A 623 -3.08 -16.57 11.10
CA SER A 623 -2.72 -17.69 10.21
C SER A 623 -1.54 -18.53 10.74
N ASP A 624 -1.10 -18.27 11.97
CA ASP A 624 0.04 -18.96 12.60
C ASP A 624 1.36 -18.82 11.86
N GLN A 625 1.53 -17.73 11.08
CA GLN A 625 2.78 -17.47 10.38
C GLN A 625 3.96 -17.40 11.34
N TYR A 626 3.78 -16.88 12.55
CA TYR A 626 4.82 -16.77 13.59
C TYR A 626 5.43 -18.12 14.00
N ARG A 627 4.71 -19.22 13.79
CA ARG A 627 5.22 -20.55 14.08
C ARG A 627 6.33 -21.00 13.14
N TYR A 628 6.38 -20.39 11.96
CA TYR A 628 7.31 -20.73 10.88
C TYR A 628 8.38 -19.67 10.68
N ASP A 629 8.46 -18.67 11.57
CA ASP A 629 9.45 -17.61 11.55
C ASP A 629 10.58 -17.91 12.56
N PRO A 630 11.77 -18.33 12.09
CA PRO A 630 12.88 -18.66 12.98
C PRO A 630 13.68 -17.44 13.45
N PHE A 631 13.34 -16.24 12.98
CA PHE A 631 14.12 -15.03 13.25
C PHE A 631 13.66 -14.31 14.51
N GLY A 632 14.62 -13.92 15.37
CA GLY A 632 14.36 -13.02 16.47
C GLY A 632 14.10 -11.59 16.01
N ALA A 633 13.33 -10.83 16.78
CA ALA A 633 13.05 -9.43 16.49
C ALA A 633 14.31 -8.53 16.53
N ASP A 634 15.35 -8.95 17.23
CA ASP A 634 16.65 -8.30 17.26
C ASP A 634 17.39 -8.33 15.92
N THR A 635 17.07 -9.28 15.04
CA THR A 635 17.55 -9.31 13.65
C THR A 635 17.10 -8.06 12.86
N LEU A 636 16.00 -7.44 13.28
CA LEU A 636 15.42 -6.24 12.64
C LEU A 636 16.01 -4.93 13.15
N SER A 637 16.84 -4.99 14.22
CA SER A 637 17.40 -3.79 14.82
C SER A 637 18.87 -3.59 14.44
N ALA A 638 19.33 -2.31 14.54
CA ALA A 638 20.75 -2.03 14.40
C ALA A 638 21.54 -2.68 15.52
N THR A 639 22.75 -3.18 15.22
CA THR A 639 23.65 -3.87 16.16
C THR A 639 24.02 -3.06 17.39
N THR A 640 23.89 -1.73 17.30
CA THR A 640 24.13 -0.79 18.44
C THR A 640 22.91 -0.57 19.31
N GLY A 641 21.74 -1.11 18.97
CA GLY A 641 20.47 -0.77 19.62
C GLY A 641 19.50 -1.92 19.87
N THR A 642 19.98 -3.15 20.10
CA THR A 642 19.08 -4.31 20.26
C THR A 642 18.23 -4.32 21.53
N GLY A 643 18.62 -3.57 22.57
CA GLY A 643 18.07 -3.50 23.94
C GLY A 643 16.67 -4.09 24.18
N GLN A 644 15.64 -3.42 23.73
CA GLN A 644 14.25 -3.83 23.98
C GLN A 644 13.79 -5.01 23.10
N LEU A 645 14.44 -5.25 21.99
CA LEU A 645 14.10 -6.34 21.04
C LEU A 645 14.87 -7.63 21.35
N ALA A 646 15.91 -7.55 22.21
CA ALA A 646 16.78 -8.68 22.52
C ALA A 646 15.99 -9.88 23.05
N GLY A 647 16.14 -11.03 22.38
CA GLY A 647 15.52 -12.27 22.73
C GLY A 647 14.00 -12.33 22.61
N LYS A 648 13.39 -11.41 21.83
CA LYS A 648 11.98 -11.40 21.46
C LYS A 648 11.79 -11.84 20.02
N THR A 649 10.60 -12.30 19.72
CA THR A 649 10.13 -12.58 18.35
C THR A 649 9.24 -11.44 17.86
N THR A 650 8.91 -11.41 16.56
CA THR A 650 7.93 -10.48 16.00
C THR A 650 6.56 -10.63 16.67
N ALA A 651 6.14 -11.86 17.00
CA ALA A 651 4.89 -12.10 17.73
C ALA A 651 4.89 -11.47 19.13
N ASP A 652 6.01 -11.55 19.86
CA ASP A 652 6.16 -10.90 21.18
C ASP A 652 6.04 -9.36 21.07
N ILE A 653 6.62 -8.78 20.02
CA ILE A 653 6.54 -7.33 19.78
C ILE A 653 5.11 -6.90 19.42
N ILE A 654 4.38 -7.70 18.64
CA ILE A 654 2.96 -7.45 18.33
C ILE A 654 2.13 -7.49 19.62
N ALA A 655 2.31 -8.51 20.46
CA ALA A 655 1.62 -8.63 21.74
C ALA A 655 1.94 -7.46 22.68
N GLN A 656 3.21 -7.08 22.77
CA GLN A 656 3.64 -5.92 23.53
C GLN A 656 3.02 -4.63 23.00
N SER A 657 3.02 -4.42 21.68
CA SER A 657 2.46 -3.22 21.04
C SER A 657 0.95 -3.10 21.31
N ALA A 658 0.22 -4.21 21.32
CA ALA A 658 -1.19 -4.24 21.67
C ALA A 658 -1.42 -3.88 23.14
N ARG A 659 -0.65 -4.46 24.08
CA ARG A 659 -0.71 -4.14 25.51
C ARG A 659 -0.41 -2.69 25.82
N MET A 660 0.52 -2.10 25.09
CA MET A 660 0.92 -0.69 25.25
C MET A 660 -0.02 0.29 24.55
N GLY A 661 -1.00 -0.20 23.79
CA GLY A 661 -1.89 0.64 22.99
C GLY A 661 -1.24 1.32 21.78
N TRP A 662 -0.07 0.85 21.35
CA TRP A 662 0.65 1.41 20.18
C TRP A 662 0.05 0.93 18.87
N MET A 663 -0.48 -0.29 18.87
CA MET A 663 -1.10 -0.88 17.70
C MET A 663 -2.43 -1.54 18.09
N PRO A 664 -3.55 -1.20 17.44
CA PRO A 664 -4.81 -1.91 17.65
C PRO A 664 -4.66 -3.38 17.22
N SER A 665 -5.17 -4.29 18.02
CA SER A 665 -5.19 -5.72 17.74
C SER A 665 -6.61 -6.27 17.95
N TYR A 666 -7.12 -7.02 17.00
CA TYR A 666 -8.45 -7.59 17.03
C TYR A 666 -8.37 -9.09 16.76
N PRO A 667 -9.16 -9.92 17.50
CA PRO A 667 -9.95 -9.52 18.66
C PRO A 667 -9.11 -8.81 19.72
N THR A 668 -9.71 -7.88 20.50
CA THR A 668 -8.95 -7.15 21.53
C THR A 668 -8.68 -8.02 22.73
N PHE A 669 -9.72 -8.65 23.26
CA PHE A 669 -9.65 -9.46 24.48
C PHE A 669 -10.15 -10.88 24.22
N ASP A 670 -9.78 -11.79 25.11
CA ASP A 670 -10.20 -13.19 25.14
C ASP A 670 -11.66 -13.39 25.55
N ARG A 671 -12.44 -12.33 25.63
CA ARG A 671 -13.86 -12.30 25.96
C ARG A 671 -14.63 -11.45 24.96
N ASN A 672 -15.90 -11.81 24.74
CA ASN A 672 -16.81 -11.03 23.91
C ASN A 672 -16.95 -9.61 24.45
N PRO A 673 -16.67 -8.55 23.68
CA PRO A 673 -16.73 -7.17 24.14
C PRO A 673 -18.13 -6.72 24.55
N LEU A 674 -19.20 -7.35 24.03
CA LEU A 674 -20.59 -7.07 24.44
C LEU A 674 -20.81 -7.54 25.87
N THR A 675 -20.39 -8.77 26.21
CA THR A 675 -20.50 -9.32 27.57
C THR A 675 -19.65 -8.49 28.56
N LEU A 676 -18.47 -8.02 28.15
CA LEU A 676 -17.66 -7.14 29.01
C LEU A 676 -18.38 -5.82 29.34
N ALA A 677 -19.12 -5.27 28.38
CA ALA A 677 -19.89 -4.05 28.60
C ALA A 677 -21.07 -4.29 29.56
N ASP A 678 -21.78 -5.42 29.42
CA ASP A 678 -22.87 -5.83 30.29
C ASP A 678 -22.37 -6.09 31.73
N ASP A 679 -21.27 -6.84 31.90
CA ASP A 679 -20.64 -7.12 33.19
C ASP A 679 -20.20 -5.83 33.90
N ALA A 680 -19.64 -4.86 33.15
CA ALA A 680 -19.25 -3.57 33.68
C ALA A 680 -20.47 -2.80 34.22
N GLN A 681 -21.54 -2.79 33.45
CA GLN A 681 -22.78 -2.14 33.84
C GLN A 681 -23.38 -2.80 35.11
N GLU A 682 -23.42 -4.13 35.18
CA GLU A 682 -23.89 -4.89 36.35
C GLU A 682 -23.02 -4.62 37.57
N SER A 683 -21.71 -4.43 37.42
CA SER A 683 -20.78 -4.11 38.50
C SER A 683 -20.90 -2.66 39.00
N GLY A 684 -21.66 -1.81 38.29
CA GLY A 684 -21.76 -0.38 38.56
C GLY A 684 -20.54 0.46 38.26
N LYS A 685 -19.59 -0.07 37.46
CA LYS A 685 -18.33 0.58 37.05
C LYS A 685 -18.42 1.11 35.62
N THR A 686 -17.56 2.07 35.30
CA THR A 686 -17.33 2.40 33.89
C THR A 686 -16.69 1.20 33.17
N VAL A 687 -16.92 1.06 31.87
CA VAL A 687 -16.32 -0.04 31.08
C VAL A 687 -14.79 0.00 31.18
N GLY A 688 -14.20 1.19 31.14
CA GLY A 688 -12.74 1.37 31.26
C GLY A 688 -12.19 0.90 32.60
N ASP A 689 -12.82 1.30 33.72
CA ASP A 689 -12.38 0.89 35.06
C ASP A 689 -12.52 -0.61 35.26
N TYR A 690 -13.64 -1.19 34.77
CA TYR A 690 -13.88 -2.63 34.85
C TYR A 690 -12.82 -3.42 34.08
N VAL A 691 -12.57 -3.04 32.82
CA VAL A 691 -11.55 -3.68 31.96
C VAL A 691 -10.17 -3.60 32.59
N VAL A 692 -9.76 -2.43 33.12
CA VAL A 692 -8.45 -2.25 33.77
C VAL A 692 -8.33 -3.16 35.00
N GLU A 693 -9.39 -3.28 35.79
CA GLU A 693 -9.39 -4.16 36.97
C GLU A 693 -9.24 -5.64 36.55
N GLN A 694 -10.02 -6.09 35.53
CA GLN A 694 -9.95 -7.45 35.03
C GLN A 694 -8.59 -7.81 34.42
N LEU A 695 -7.95 -6.84 33.71
CA LEU A 695 -6.59 -7.02 33.22
C LEU A 695 -5.57 -7.12 34.36
N LYS A 696 -5.71 -6.31 35.41
CA LYS A 696 -4.82 -6.35 36.56
C LYS A 696 -4.96 -7.62 37.41
N SER A 697 -6.18 -8.16 37.53
CA SER A 697 -6.42 -9.44 38.21
C SER A 697 -5.98 -10.66 37.37
N GLY A 698 -5.84 -10.51 36.07
CA GLY A 698 -5.55 -11.60 35.14
C GLY A 698 -6.78 -12.39 34.69
N ASP A 699 -7.98 -11.92 35.05
CA ASP A 699 -9.27 -12.52 34.63
C ASP A 699 -9.62 -12.16 33.18
N LEU A 700 -8.97 -11.16 32.61
CA LEU A 700 -9.05 -10.74 31.22
C LEU A 700 -7.64 -10.66 30.63
N ARG A 701 -7.48 -11.14 29.40
CA ARG A 701 -6.21 -11.09 28.67
C ARG A 701 -6.39 -10.50 27.27
N PHE A 702 -5.32 -10.03 26.68
CA PHE A 702 -5.32 -9.63 25.26
C PHE A 702 -5.38 -10.89 24.40
N ALA A 703 -6.28 -10.91 23.43
CA ALA A 703 -6.46 -12.07 22.55
C ALA A 703 -5.20 -12.41 21.72
N CYS A 704 -4.40 -11.40 21.38
CA CYS A 704 -3.13 -11.58 20.67
C CYS A 704 -2.06 -12.36 21.46
N GLU A 705 -2.22 -12.51 22.77
CA GLU A 705 -1.36 -13.33 23.61
C GLU A 705 -1.65 -14.83 23.48
N ASP A 706 -2.85 -15.17 22.98
CA ASP A 706 -3.25 -16.55 22.72
C ASP A 706 -4.14 -16.62 21.46
N PRO A 707 -3.57 -16.38 20.25
CA PRO A 707 -4.33 -16.37 19.00
C PRO A 707 -4.90 -17.76 18.64
N ASP A 708 -4.43 -18.82 19.32
CA ASP A 708 -4.83 -20.21 19.11
C ASP A 708 -5.87 -20.71 20.14
N ALA A 709 -6.35 -19.81 21.01
CA ALA A 709 -7.53 -20.10 21.81
C ALA A 709 -8.80 -20.00 20.96
N GLU A 710 -9.73 -20.92 21.14
CA GLU A 710 -10.95 -20.96 20.32
C GLU A 710 -11.77 -19.67 20.37
N ASP A 711 -11.88 -19.04 21.53
CA ASP A 711 -12.59 -17.76 21.69
C ASP A 711 -11.90 -16.58 21.00
N ASN A 712 -10.63 -16.74 20.55
CA ASN A 712 -9.84 -15.71 19.88
C ASN A 712 -9.77 -15.88 18.36
N TYR A 713 -10.41 -16.92 17.80
CA TYR A 713 -10.35 -17.14 16.35
C TYR A 713 -11.04 -16.04 15.56
N PRO A 714 -10.50 -15.61 14.41
CA PRO A 714 -11.27 -14.91 13.40
C PRO A 714 -12.30 -15.90 12.82
N ARG A 715 -13.58 -15.55 12.89
CA ARG A 715 -14.65 -16.49 12.54
C ARG A 715 -15.26 -16.23 11.17
N VAL A 716 -15.41 -14.96 10.81
CA VAL A 716 -16.02 -14.56 9.54
C VAL A 716 -15.09 -13.58 8.83
N LEU A 717 -14.77 -13.86 7.57
CA LEU A 717 -14.02 -12.97 6.70
C LEU A 717 -14.81 -12.67 5.44
N THR A 718 -15.05 -11.39 5.17
CA THR A 718 -15.64 -10.91 3.94
C THR A 718 -14.56 -10.23 3.08
N VAL A 719 -14.38 -10.72 1.86
CA VAL A 719 -13.46 -10.16 0.87
C VAL A 719 -14.27 -9.65 -0.32
N TRP A 720 -14.15 -8.37 -0.64
CA TRP A 720 -14.80 -7.82 -1.83
C TRP A 720 -13.85 -6.98 -2.66
N ARG A 721 -14.02 -6.98 -3.97
CA ARG A 721 -13.18 -6.29 -4.95
C ARG A 721 -11.72 -6.76 -4.99
N ALA A 722 -11.40 -7.92 -4.40
CA ALA A 722 -10.03 -8.38 -4.23
C ALA A 722 -9.85 -9.86 -4.53
N ASN A 723 -8.69 -10.19 -5.10
CA ASN A 723 -8.16 -11.56 -5.11
C ASN A 723 -7.10 -11.70 -4.01
N LEU A 724 -7.51 -11.68 -2.74
CA LEU A 724 -6.63 -11.67 -1.57
C LEU A 724 -5.62 -12.82 -1.59
N LEU A 725 -6.09 -14.05 -1.80
CA LEU A 725 -5.25 -15.25 -1.76
C LEU A 725 -4.27 -15.36 -2.93
N GLY A 726 -4.67 -14.90 -4.12
CA GLY A 726 -3.89 -15.08 -5.34
C GLY A 726 -2.98 -13.92 -5.71
N SER A 727 -3.13 -12.76 -5.07
CA SER A 727 -2.43 -11.55 -5.48
C SER A 727 -1.55 -10.89 -4.41
N SER A 728 -1.62 -11.32 -3.17
CA SER A 728 -0.90 -10.68 -2.07
C SER A 728 -0.09 -11.65 -1.20
N ALA A 729 0.31 -12.78 -1.77
CA ALA A 729 1.05 -13.84 -1.07
C ALA A 729 0.36 -14.36 0.22
N LYS A 730 -0.95 -14.16 0.35
CA LYS A 730 -1.74 -14.68 1.49
C LYS A 730 -2.23 -16.11 1.27
N GLY A 731 -2.05 -16.67 0.09
CA GLY A 731 -2.38 -18.06 -0.24
C GLY A 731 -1.30 -19.07 0.13
N ASN A 732 -0.42 -18.75 1.07
CA ASN A 732 0.62 -19.65 1.53
C ASN A 732 0.07 -20.78 2.41
N GLU A 733 0.88 -21.76 2.70
CA GLU A 733 0.46 -23.00 3.34
C GLU A 733 -0.09 -22.81 4.74
N TYR A 734 0.48 -21.93 5.55
CA TYR A 734 -0.02 -21.69 6.92
C TYR A 734 -1.37 -20.96 6.88
N PHE A 735 -1.57 -20.04 5.95
CA PHE A 735 -2.87 -19.38 5.75
C PHE A 735 -3.94 -20.40 5.35
N LEU A 736 -3.64 -21.24 4.35
CA LEU A 736 -4.56 -22.27 3.86
C LEU A 736 -4.87 -23.32 4.93
N LYS A 737 -3.88 -23.72 5.73
CA LYS A 737 -4.01 -24.74 6.76
C LYS A 737 -4.67 -24.17 8.03
N HIS A 738 -4.00 -23.24 8.68
CA HIS A 738 -4.39 -22.79 10.02
C HIS A 738 -5.62 -21.90 10.01
N LEU A 739 -5.72 -20.99 9.05
CA LEU A 739 -6.88 -20.11 8.96
C LEU A 739 -8.05 -20.77 8.22
N LEU A 740 -7.81 -21.31 7.03
CA LEU A 740 -8.89 -21.85 6.19
C LEU A 740 -9.21 -23.32 6.44
N GLY A 741 -8.30 -24.12 6.98
CA GLY A 741 -8.51 -25.57 7.16
C GLY A 741 -8.62 -26.32 5.83
N ALA A 742 -8.07 -25.76 4.74
CA ALA A 742 -8.05 -26.40 3.44
C ALA A 742 -7.07 -27.59 3.46
N ASP A 743 -7.42 -28.63 2.75
CA ASP A 743 -6.54 -29.78 2.57
C ASP A 743 -5.36 -29.38 1.66
N SER A 744 -4.18 -29.26 2.25
CA SER A 744 -2.94 -28.86 1.59
C SER A 744 -1.84 -29.89 1.83
N SER A 745 -1.09 -30.22 0.78
CA SER A 745 0.06 -31.10 0.84
C SER A 745 1.35 -30.39 1.25
N LEU A 746 1.33 -29.07 1.27
CA LEU A 746 2.49 -28.27 1.66
C LEU A 746 2.79 -28.43 3.15
N ARG A 747 4.09 -28.45 3.48
CA ARG A 747 4.57 -28.54 4.86
C ARG A 747 5.77 -27.62 5.02
N ALA A 748 5.71 -26.76 6.03
CA ALA A 748 6.83 -25.96 6.47
C ALA A 748 7.39 -26.51 7.79
N THR A 749 8.61 -26.15 8.11
CA THR A 749 9.23 -26.51 9.40
C THR A 749 8.92 -25.39 10.40
N GLU A 750 8.38 -25.79 11.55
CA GLU A 750 8.12 -24.84 12.65
C GLU A 750 9.42 -24.34 13.27
N ALA A 751 9.37 -23.15 13.84
CA ALA A 751 10.48 -22.54 14.55
C ALA A 751 10.98 -23.44 15.71
N PRO A 752 12.29 -23.55 15.88
CA PRO A 752 12.86 -24.33 16.95
C PRO A 752 12.55 -23.71 18.32
N PRO A 753 12.62 -24.43 19.43
CA PRO A 753 12.20 -23.97 20.74
C PRO A 753 12.79 -22.61 21.17
N GLU A 754 14.05 -22.37 20.83
CA GLU A 754 14.75 -21.11 21.13
C GLU A 754 14.24 -19.90 20.37
N ALA A 755 13.58 -20.10 19.24
CA ALA A 755 12.98 -19.05 18.41
C ALA A 755 11.46 -18.90 18.62
N ARG A 756 10.90 -19.62 19.59
CA ARG A 756 9.47 -19.50 19.92
C ARG A 756 9.17 -18.21 20.68
N PRO A 757 7.98 -17.61 20.50
CA PRO A 757 7.58 -16.44 21.27
C PRO A 757 7.48 -16.74 22.77
N LYS A 758 7.68 -15.72 23.58
CA LYS A 758 7.60 -15.77 25.05
C LYS A 758 6.33 -15.14 25.59
N ASP A 759 5.82 -14.14 24.89
CA ASP A 759 4.62 -13.36 25.25
C ASP A 759 3.37 -13.86 24.52
N VAL A 760 3.51 -14.87 23.63
CA VAL A 760 2.41 -15.53 22.92
C VAL A 760 2.41 -17.02 23.25
N VAL A 761 1.24 -17.53 23.61
CA VAL A 761 1.06 -18.94 23.98
C VAL A 761 1.40 -19.83 22.79
N TRP A 762 2.28 -20.79 23.02
CA TRP A 762 2.65 -21.82 22.06
C TRP A 762 1.96 -23.15 22.40
N ARG A 763 1.22 -23.70 21.44
CA ARG A 763 0.64 -25.04 21.53
C ARG A 763 1.43 -26.02 20.68
N ASP A 764 1.64 -27.23 21.13
CA ASP A 764 2.36 -28.26 20.36
C ASP A 764 1.58 -28.63 19.08
N GLU A 765 0.25 -28.65 19.17
CA GLU A 765 -0.63 -28.81 18.02
C GLU A 765 -1.34 -27.49 17.75
N ALA A 766 -1.02 -26.89 16.59
CA ALA A 766 -1.71 -25.69 16.12
C ALA A 766 -3.11 -26.02 15.57
N PRO A 767 -4.10 -25.19 15.81
CA PRO A 767 -5.44 -25.37 15.25
C PRO A 767 -5.43 -25.26 13.72
N GLU A 768 -6.37 -25.95 13.09
CA GLU A 768 -6.62 -25.89 11.65
C GLU A 768 -8.02 -25.37 11.37
N GLY A 769 -8.15 -24.42 10.45
CA GLY A 769 -9.45 -23.92 10.03
C GLY A 769 -10.14 -23.04 11.06
N LYS A 770 -9.43 -22.05 11.59
CA LYS A 770 -9.99 -21.08 12.55
C LYS A 770 -11.17 -20.29 11.98
N LEU A 771 -11.19 -20.08 10.65
CA LEU A 771 -12.21 -19.30 9.97
C LEU A 771 -13.44 -20.17 9.65
N ASP A 772 -14.60 -19.79 10.17
CA ASP A 772 -15.86 -20.51 9.92
C ASP A 772 -16.49 -20.13 8.59
N LEU A 773 -16.44 -18.86 8.18
CA LEU A 773 -16.98 -18.40 6.89
C LEU A 773 -15.98 -17.54 6.15
N LEU A 774 -15.66 -17.92 4.90
CA LEU A 774 -15.05 -17.05 3.91
C LEU A 774 -16.08 -16.66 2.87
N LEU A 775 -16.46 -15.38 2.86
CA LEU A 775 -17.34 -14.77 1.87
C LEU A 775 -16.55 -13.96 0.86
N SER A 776 -16.79 -14.19 -0.43
CA SER A 776 -16.29 -13.33 -1.50
C SER A 776 -17.44 -12.66 -2.25
N LEU A 777 -17.32 -11.36 -2.48
CA LEU A 777 -18.14 -10.61 -3.42
C LEU A 777 -17.24 -10.18 -4.58
N ASP A 778 -17.38 -10.84 -5.72
CA ASP A 778 -16.50 -10.65 -6.88
C ASP A 778 -17.28 -10.82 -8.20
N PHE A 779 -16.79 -10.23 -9.26
CA PHE A 779 -17.38 -10.37 -10.59
C PHE A 779 -16.81 -11.56 -11.38
N ARG A 780 -15.67 -12.12 -10.97
CA ARG A 780 -15.05 -13.28 -11.62
C ARG A 780 -14.56 -14.31 -10.62
N MET A 781 -14.43 -15.56 -11.08
CA MET A 781 -13.77 -16.60 -10.30
C MET A 781 -12.27 -16.32 -10.23
N THR A 782 -11.75 -16.31 -9.00
CA THR A 782 -10.36 -16.02 -8.64
C THR A 782 -9.85 -17.09 -7.67
N SER A 783 -8.57 -17.04 -7.31
CA SER A 783 -8.02 -17.90 -6.25
C SER A 783 -8.81 -17.75 -4.94
N THR A 784 -9.19 -16.52 -4.57
CA THR A 784 -9.99 -16.30 -3.35
C THR A 784 -11.38 -16.93 -3.45
N THR A 785 -12.08 -16.73 -4.56
CA THR A 785 -13.44 -17.27 -4.73
C THR A 785 -13.47 -18.79 -4.73
N ILE A 786 -12.44 -19.44 -5.27
CA ILE A 786 -12.33 -20.92 -5.26
C ILE A 786 -12.25 -21.47 -3.83
N PHE A 787 -11.60 -20.74 -2.93
CA PHE A 787 -11.50 -21.12 -1.51
C PHE A 787 -12.69 -20.64 -0.67
N SER A 788 -13.51 -19.73 -1.19
CA SER A 788 -14.67 -19.20 -0.45
C SER A 788 -15.78 -20.22 -0.25
N ASP A 789 -16.50 -20.07 0.84
CA ASP A 789 -17.70 -20.88 1.15
C ASP A 789 -18.93 -20.33 0.46
N VAL A 790 -19.00 -18.99 0.35
CA VAL A 790 -20.06 -18.27 -0.36
C VAL A 790 -19.41 -17.29 -1.33
N VAL A 791 -19.89 -17.27 -2.58
CA VAL A 791 -19.45 -16.34 -3.62
C VAL A 791 -20.67 -15.60 -4.15
N LEU A 792 -20.70 -14.28 -3.95
CA LEU A 792 -21.78 -13.42 -4.41
C LEU A 792 -21.37 -12.68 -5.69
N PRO A 793 -22.27 -12.59 -6.71
CA PRO A 793 -21.98 -11.99 -7.98
C PRO A 793 -22.01 -10.44 -7.92
N ALA A 794 -20.86 -9.81 -8.12
CA ALA A 794 -20.74 -8.35 -8.17
C ALA A 794 -20.91 -7.77 -9.58
N ALA A 795 -21.50 -6.58 -9.66
CA ALA A 795 -21.50 -5.75 -10.86
C ALA A 795 -20.09 -5.23 -11.17
N THR A 796 -19.71 -5.18 -12.45
CA THR A 796 -18.44 -4.61 -12.90
C THR A 796 -18.52 -3.10 -13.11
N TRP A 797 -17.44 -2.51 -13.58
CA TRP A 797 -17.29 -1.06 -13.72
C TRP A 797 -18.34 -0.39 -14.60
N TYR A 798 -18.71 -1.00 -15.72
CA TYR A 798 -19.67 -0.45 -16.69
C TYR A 798 -21.14 -0.83 -16.40
N GLU A 799 -21.37 -1.40 -15.23
CA GLU A 799 -22.68 -1.90 -14.78
C GLU A 799 -23.21 -1.17 -13.56
N LYS A 800 -22.46 -0.21 -13.00
CA LYS A 800 -22.81 0.47 -11.75
C LYS A 800 -22.41 1.93 -11.74
N HIS A 801 -22.99 2.70 -10.81
CA HIS A 801 -22.53 4.04 -10.46
C HIS A 801 -21.46 3.94 -9.36
N ASP A 802 -20.38 4.68 -9.53
CA ASP A 802 -19.31 4.78 -8.52
C ASP A 802 -18.44 6.02 -8.80
N LEU A 803 -17.41 6.23 -8.00
CA LEU A 803 -16.41 7.28 -8.17
C LEU A 803 -15.00 6.67 -8.17
N ASN A 804 -14.14 7.24 -9.00
CA ASN A 804 -12.75 6.83 -9.16
C ASN A 804 -11.85 8.06 -9.07
N THR A 805 -10.81 7.96 -8.25
CA THR A 805 -9.81 9.02 -8.07
C THR A 805 -8.41 8.45 -8.19
N THR A 806 -7.42 9.32 -8.35
CA THR A 806 -6.01 8.95 -8.40
C THR A 806 -5.18 10.08 -7.81
N ASP A 807 -3.98 9.76 -7.35
CA ASP A 807 -2.98 10.75 -6.96
C ASP A 807 -2.24 11.34 -8.16
N MET A 808 -2.34 10.70 -9.32
CA MET A 808 -1.54 11.02 -10.50
C MET A 808 -2.06 12.20 -11.33
N HIS A 809 -3.32 12.60 -11.12
CA HIS A 809 -3.93 13.74 -11.80
C HIS A 809 -5.11 14.32 -10.98
N PRO A 810 -5.56 15.59 -11.26
CA PRO A 810 -6.57 16.28 -10.46
C PRO A 810 -8.01 15.85 -10.74
N PHE A 811 -8.27 14.95 -11.70
CA PHE A 811 -9.62 14.62 -12.13
C PHE A 811 -10.27 13.53 -11.28
N ILE A 812 -11.57 13.68 -11.01
CA ILE A 812 -12.43 12.65 -10.42
C ILE A 812 -13.29 12.08 -11.54
N HIS A 813 -13.27 10.78 -11.73
CA HIS A 813 -14.06 10.12 -12.76
C HIS A 813 -15.26 9.40 -12.17
N SER A 814 -16.42 9.56 -12.80
CA SER A 814 -17.62 8.80 -12.47
C SER A 814 -17.68 7.49 -13.25
N PHE A 815 -18.04 6.44 -12.56
CA PHE A 815 -18.60 5.25 -13.22
C PHE A 815 -20.05 5.57 -13.60
N ASN A 816 -20.35 5.43 -14.87
CA ASN A 816 -21.72 5.50 -15.34
C ASN A 816 -22.07 4.16 -15.99
N PRO A 817 -23.17 3.53 -15.62
CA PRO A 817 -23.52 2.24 -16.18
C PRO A 817 -23.83 2.35 -17.68
N ALA A 818 -23.05 1.63 -18.47
CA ALA A 818 -23.31 1.49 -19.89
C ALA A 818 -24.46 0.48 -20.14
N ILE A 819 -24.54 -0.53 -19.28
CA ILE A 819 -25.62 -1.52 -19.25
C ILE A 819 -26.09 -1.72 -17.80
N ALA A 820 -27.30 -2.25 -17.64
CA ALA A 820 -27.73 -2.72 -16.33
C ALA A 820 -26.90 -3.95 -15.88
N PRO A 821 -26.76 -4.21 -14.59
CA PRO A 821 -26.11 -5.42 -14.08
C PRO A 821 -26.77 -6.67 -14.70
N PRO A 822 -26.01 -7.50 -15.47
CA PRO A 822 -26.58 -8.66 -16.12
C PRO A 822 -26.76 -9.84 -15.16
N TRP A 823 -27.62 -10.78 -15.50
CA TRP A 823 -27.96 -11.98 -14.72
C TRP A 823 -28.49 -11.65 -13.31
N GLN A 824 -27.87 -12.20 -12.28
CA GLN A 824 -28.19 -11.92 -10.88
C GLN A 824 -27.12 -11.10 -10.16
N THR A 825 -26.27 -10.42 -10.93
CA THR A 825 -25.25 -9.54 -10.33
C THR A 825 -25.88 -8.33 -9.67
N ARG A 826 -25.31 -7.90 -8.55
CA ARG A 826 -25.71 -6.71 -7.82
C ARG A 826 -24.53 -5.76 -7.65
N THR A 827 -24.82 -4.48 -7.46
CA THR A 827 -23.77 -3.56 -6.99
C THR A 827 -23.27 -4.00 -5.62
N ASP A 828 -22.07 -3.61 -5.26
CA ASP A 828 -21.56 -3.94 -3.90
C ASP A 828 -22.49 -3.39 -2.82
N TRP A 829 -23.07 -2.20 -3.05
CA TRP A 829 -24.04 -1.59 -2.14
C TRP A 829 -25.29 -2.45 -1.97
N ASP A 830 -25.91 -2.85 -3.06
CA ASP A 830 -27.13 -3.69 -3.01
C ASP A 830 -26.86 -5.06 -2.39
N ALA A 831 -25.66 -5.62 -2.61
CA ALA A 831 -25.25 -6.89 -2.03
C ALA A 831 -25.14 -6.81 -0.51
N PHE A 832 -24.44 -5.79 0.03
CA PHE A 832 -24.33 -5.60 1.47
C PHE A 832 -25.67 -5.20 2.13
N GLN A 833 -26.49 -4.42 1.43
CA GLN A 833 -27.85 -4.13 1.88
C GLN A 833 -28.66 -5.42 2.01
N THR A 834 -28.62 -6.31 1.02
CA THR A 834 -29.30 -7.60 1.06
C THR A 834 -28.86 -8.46 2.25
N ILE A 835 -27.54 -8.49 2.54
CA ILE A 835 -27.03 -9.22 3.71
C ILE A 835 -27.56 -8.59 5.01
N ALA A 836 -27.61 -7.26 5.08
CA ALA A 836 -28.08 -6.55 6.27
C ALA A 836 -29.59 -6.73 6.51
N GLU A 837 -30.39 -6.87 5.45
CA GLU A 837 -31.83 -7.11 5.52
C GLU A 837 -32.19 -8.57 5.90
N SER A 838 -31.28 -9.58 5.64
CA SER A 838 -31.46 -11.01 5.96
C SER A 838 -31.23 -11.30 7.45
#